data_73afe367b4eef17ed8229b8d7c92c034
#
_entry.id   73afe367b4eef17ed8229b8d7c92c034
#
_cell.length_a   1.000
_cell.length_b   1.000
_cell.length_c   1.000
_cell.angle_alpha   90.00
_cell.angle_beta   90.00
_cell.angle_gamma   90.00
#
_symmetry.space_group_name_H-M   'P 1'
#
loop_
_entity.id
_entity.type
_entity.pdbx_description
1 polymer ?
#
loop_
_entity_poly.entity_id
_entity_poly.type
_entity_poly.pdbx_seq_one_letter_code
_entity_poly.pdbx_strand_id
1 'polypeptide(L)'
;RVCPAPCEEHCRRDEVDEAIAIRDSHRYAGDQVLKAMLDEGVDPPIPFERQAPSGRRAAVIGSGPAGMSAAFYLLIAGHDVTIFERDPASGGMLRYGIPQYRLPKVEVLEAEYESVARLGGRMVTNAGLGRDFTLDDLTNQGYDGVVIAIGCYDTNTLGIPGEDAAEVIDGLEYLRTATLGLPYPDHAGKRVVVIGGGFTSMDCSRTSVRQGAKEVTLVYRRDMKDMPASGEVHEAIEEGVTAIFQAGPVRVVVDDDGAVTGVEFIRMALGAPDESGRRRPEPAPGTEFTIPCDRVLLAIGQGPELDWLAQPGNEGPVATKQKRLRADAVTFETGRPGVFGSGDVRIGAATVVQAVAEGRRAAYAVDAYLKGLDLSAIRTRQTLAEPQPEFLSIVPFTSEVKEPRYRMTPLEADERNHSYIEYELPYTREDAVAESTRCLQCTCEAIGFCDLRRLGIEYGTTLQTLEPQHHQGAGHRSVTENRFTGVNHDYIRDDSHAFILREPSRCIDCGRCANVCAEVVGAACYDFMRIGFDTLVTTPLDMSLNDTPCVSCGRCAETCPTGALMPKPRILEKYEVDESRCILCGICVDACPYDALRDGADIELSHTSRSEPMIDLMSLSAVERETEVTYIARERDWVERAAAAGRIIDKGRLLPVLPPTVAGLSVGNGQSHGDGHAHGNGHGASHAQHE
;
A
#
# COMPACT_ATOMS: atom_id res chain seq x y z
N ARG A 1 -7.14 -1.20 2.40
CA ARG A 1 -8.58 -1.28 2.09
C ARG A 1 -8.87 -2.07 0.81
N VAL A 2 -8.21 -1.76 -0.29
CA VAL A 2 -8.51 -2.35 -1.61
C VAL A 2 -7.40 -3.27 -2.13
N CYS A 3 -6.47 -3.69 -1.28
CA CYS A 3 -5.42 -4.62 -1.62
C CYS A 3 -5.93 -6.06 -1.52
N PRO A 4 -5.75 -6.92 -2.56
CA PRO A 4 -6.11 -8.33 -2.51
C PRO A 4 -5.12 -9.19 -1.70
N ALA A 5 -4.15 -8.56 -1.03
CA ALA A 5 -3.18 -9.19 -0.14
C ALA A 5 -2.31 -10.32 -0.77
N PRO A 6 -1.69 -10.14 -1.95
CA PRO A 6 -0.88 -11.18 -2.57
C PRO A 6 0.33 -11.60 -1.72
N CYS A 7 0.77 -10.76 -0.79
CA CYS A 7 1.83 -11.09 0.17
C CYS A 7 1.42 -12.15 1.20
N GLU A 8 0.12 -12.29 1.46
CA GLU A 8 -0.41 -13.30 2.39
C GLU A 8 -0.37 -14.71 1.78
N GLU A 9 -0.48 -14.84 0.46
CA GLU A 9 -0.36 -16.11 -0.28
C GLU A 9 1.02 -16.77 -0.12
N HIS A 10 2.02 -15.97 0.25
CA HIS A 10 3.41 -16.42 0.45
C HIS A 10 3.85 -16.33 1.92
N CYS A 11 2.93 -16.08 2.83
CA CYS A 11 3.23 -15.98 4.24
C CYS A 11 3.44 -17.36 4.86
N ARG A 12 4.65 -17.63 5.37
CA ARG A 12 5.01 -18.93 5.95
C ARG A 12 4.24 -19.29 7.22
N ARG A 13 3.53 -18.35 7.84
CA ARG A 13 2.64 -18.66 8.95
C ARG A 13 1.53 -19.64 8.53
N ASP A 14 1.16 -19.67 7.24
CA ASP A 14 0.23 -20.65 6.69
C ASP A 14 0.70 -22.11 6.83
N GLU A 15 2.00 -22.34 7.02
CA GLU A 15 2.57 -23.66 7.34
C GLU A 15 2.18 -24.13 8.77
N VAL A 16 1.77 -23.21 9.66
CA VAL A 16 1.41 -23.46 11.05
C VAL A 16 -0.11 -23.50 11.24
N ASP A 17 -0.78 -22.43 10.79
CA ASP A 17 -2.23 -22.25 10.95
C ASP A 17 -2.83 -21.41 9.79
N GLU A 18 -2.81 -20.10 9.84
CA GLU A 18 -3.29 -19.19 8.81
C GLU A 18 -2.27 -18.06 8.61
N ALA A 19 -2.09 -17.62 7.37
CA ALA A 19 -1.25 -16.48 7.03
C ALA A 19 -1.55 -15.26 7.92
N ILE A 20 -0.52 -14.45 8.20
CA ILE A 20 -0.70 -13.18 8.93
C ILE A 20 -1.61 -12.26 8.10
N ALA A 21 -2.54 -11.57 8.75
CA ALA A 21 -3.40 -10.55 8.15
C ALA A 21 -2.59 -9.26 7.85
N ILE A 22 -1.70 -9.34 6.84
CA ILE A 22 -0.76 -8.28 6.49
C ILE A 22 -1.51 -7.06 5.96
N ARG A 23 -2.53 -7.26 5.11
CA ARG A 23 -3.40 -6.19 4.61
C ARG A 23 -4.02 -5.40 5.76
N ASP A 24 -4.59 -6.12 6.72
CA ASP A 24 -5.34 -5.53 7.82
C ASP A 24 -4.41 -4.79 8.80
N SER A 25 -3.20 -5.35 9.03
CA SER A 25 -2.15 -4.70 9.82
C SER A 25 -1.64 -3.42 9.14
N HIS A 26 -1.44 -3.42 7.81
CA HIS A 26 -1.08 -2.23 7.05
C HIS A 26 -2.19 -1.18 7.10
N ARG A 27 -3.46 -1.61 6.99
CA ARG A 27 -4.59 -0.70 7.13
C ARG A 27 -4.61 -0.06 8.51
N TYR A 28 -4.46 -0.85 9.59
CA TYR A 28 -4.39 -0.31 10.95
C TYR A 28 -3.31 0.77 11.08
N ALA A 29 -2.09 0.50 10.61
CA ALA A 29 -1.00 1.47 10.65
C ALA A 29 -1.32 2.75 9.87
N GLY A 30 -1.90 2.61 8.67
CA GLY A 30 -2.34 3.74 7.85
C GLY A 30 -3.47 4.54 8.49
N ASP A 31 -4.42 3.86 9.16
CA ASP A 31 -5.53 4.50 9.86
C ASP A 31 -5.06 5.32 11.08
N GLN A 32 -3.97 4.90 11.75
CA GLN A 32 -3.38 5.72 12.82
C GLN A 32 -2.80 7.04 12.28
N VAL A 33 -2.10 6.98 11.14
CA VAL A 33 -1.59 8.17 10.46
C VAL A 33 -2.73 9.06 9.98
N LEU A 34 -3.72 8.46 9.33
CA LEU A 34 -4.90 9.18 8.84
C LEU A 34 -5.66 9.86 9.98
N LYS A 35 -5.82 9.17 11.11
CA LYS A 35 -6.45 9.74 12.30
C LYS A 35 -5.67 10.94 12.83
N ALA A 36 -4.34 10.85 12.92
CA ALA A 36 -3.51 11.97 13.33
C ALA A 36 -3.63 13.16 12.36
N MET A 37 -3.72 12.90 11.05
CA MET A 37 -3.94 13.93 10.04
C MET A 37 -5.29 14.63 10.20
N LEU A 38 -6.36 13.88 10.44
CA LEU A 38 -7.72 14.39 10.50
C LEU A 38 -8.04 15.04 11.87
N ASP A 39 -7.66 14.39 12.96
CA ASP A 39 -7.99 14.81 14.32
C ASP A 39 -7.02 15.86 14.86
N GLU A 40 -5.73 15.73 14.54
CA GLU A 40 -4.65 16.55 15.12
C GLU A 40 -4.07 17.54 14.11
N GLY A 41 -4.48 17.47 12.85
CA GLY A 41 -4.01 18.33 11.78
C GLY A 41 -2.53 18.12 11.41
N VAL A 42 -1.99 16.95 11.76
CA VAL A 42 -0.62 16.57 11.41
C VAL A 42 -0.50 16.42 9.90
N ASP A 43 0.58 16.92 9.36
CA ASP A 43 0.87 16.76 7.94
C ASP A 43 1.13 15.29 7.57
N PRO A 44 0.71 14.83 6.36
CA PRO A 44 1.01 13.48 5.93
C PRO A 44 2.52 13.24 5.96
N PRO A 45 2.97 12.15 6.60
CA PRO A 45 4.40 11.86 6.68
C PRO A 45 4.94 11.57 5.28
N ILE A 46 5.97 12.32 4.89
CA ILE A 46 6.75 12.03 3.69
C ILE A 46 8.05 11.39 4.15
N PRO A 47 8.18 10.04 4.07
CA PRO A 47 9.30 9.31 4.67
C PRO A 47 10.61 9.46 3.90
N PHE A 48 10.65 10.32 2.90
CA PHE A 48 11.80 10.53 2.02
C PHE A 48 12.12 12.01 1.91
N GLU A 49 13.39 12.37 2.03
CA GLU A 49 13.85 13.72 1.68
C GLU A 49 13.75 13.93 0.16
N ARG A 50 13.14 15.05 -0.24
CA ARG A 50 13.13 15.48 -1.63
C ARG A 50 14.55 15.87 -2.05
N GLN A 51 15.04 15.29 -3.13
CA GLN A 51 16.34 15.68 -3.69
C GLN A 51 16.33 17.14 -4.19
N ALA A 52 17.52 17.70 -4.34
CA ALA A 52 17.68 19.05 -4.90
C ALA A 52 16.98 19.15 -6.27
N PRO A 53 16.43 20.32 -6.61
CA PRO A 53 15.77 20.53 -7.89
C PRO A 53 16.66 20.13 -9.08
N SER A 54 16.17 19.23 -9.92
CA SER A 54 16.89 18.72 -11.09
C SER A 54 16.90 19.69 -12.29
N GLY A 55 15.99 20.67 -12.26
CA GLY A 55 15.71 21.54 -13.41
C GLY A 55 14.98 20.84 -14.55
N ARG A 56 14.56 19.59 -14.39
CA ARG A 56 13.82 18.80 -15.37
C ARG A 56 12.33 18.77 -15.06
N ARG A 57 11.52 18.74 -16.12
CA ARG A 57 10.05 18.74 -16.04
C ARG A 57 9.49 17.43 -16.56
N ALA A 58 8.65 16.77 -15.76
CA ALA A 58 7.95 15.56 -16.15
C ALA A 58 6.44 15.80 -16.21
N ALA A 59 5.79 15.25 -17.24
CA ALA A 59 4.34 15.16 -17.36
C ALA A 59 3.88 13.75 -17.01
N VAL A 60 2.86 13.63 -16.17
CA VAL A 60 2.19 12.37 -15.87
C VAL A 60 0.75 12.46 -16.37
N ILE A 61 0.36 11.56 -17.26
CA ILE A 61 -0.97 11.54 -17.87
C ILE A 61 -1.82 10.46 -17.20
N GLY A 62 -2.81 10.88 -16.44
CA GLY A 62 -3.67 10.06 -15.58
C GLY A 62 -3.29 10.16 -14.11
N SER A 63 -4.26 10.43 -13.26
CA SER A 63 -4.13 10.56 -11.81
C SER A 63 -4.61 9.31 -11.04
N GLY A 64 -4.70 8.17 -11.71
CA GLY A 64 -4.92 6.88 -11.07
C GLY A 64 -3.73 6.42 -10.23
N PRO A 65 -3.79 5.23 -9.59
CA PRO A 65 -2.73 4.75 -8.68
C PRO A 65 -1.33 4.75 -9.30
N ALA A 66 -1.20 4.33 -10.56
CA ALA A 66 0.09 4.31 -11.26
C ALA A 66 0.65 5.72 -11.49
N GLY A 67 -0.21 6.65 -11.96
CA GLY A 67 0.22 8.02 -12.22
C GLY A 67 0.59 8.78 -10.97
N MET A 68 -0.20 8.66 -9.89
CA MET A 68 0.11 9.31 -8.61
C MET A 68 1.37 8.74 -7.96
N SER A 69 1.57 7.43 -8.04
CA SER A 69 2.82 6.80 -7.59
C SER A 69 4.02 7.31 -8.40
N ALA A 70 3.90 7.38 -9.73
CA ALA A 70 4.96 7.92 -10.57
C ALA A 70 5.27 9.39 -10.23
N ALA A 71 4.24 10.21 -10.07
CA ALA A 71 4.39 11.61 -9.70
C ALA A 71 5.10 11.77 -8.34
N PHE A 72 4.70 11.00 -7.33
CA PHE A 72 5.31 11.02 -6.01
C PHE A 72 6.83 10.76 -6.07
N TYR A 73 7.25 9.66 -6.72
CA TYR A 73 8.66 9.31 -6.78
C TYR A 73 9.49 10.25 -7.68
N LEU A 74 8.91 10.82 -8.73
CA LEU A 74 9.57 11.85 -9.55
C LEU A 74 9.75 13.16 -8.77
N LEU A 75 8.78 13.55 -7.94
CA LEU A 75 8.90 14.71 -7.06
C LEU A 75 9.99 14.49 -6.00
N ILE A 76 10.05 13.30 -5.38
CA ILE A 76 11.13 12.93 -4.43
C ILE A 76 12.50 13.01 -5.14
N ALA A 77 12.59 12.59 -6.40
CA ALA A 77 13.82 12.69 -7.20
C ALA A 77 14.21 14.13 -7.62
N GLY A 78 13.42 15.14 -7.21
CA GLY A 78 13.70 16.55 -7.42
C GLY A 78 13.21 17.12 -8.75
N HIS A 79 12.40 16.39 -9.51
CA HIS A 79 11.81 16.90 -10.76
C HIS A 79 10.59 17.78 -10.50
N ASP A 80 10.28 18.66 -11.47
CA ASP A 80 9.00 19.37 -11.52
C ASP A 80 7.98 18.49 -12.22
N VAL A 81 6.86 18.18 -11.53
CA VAL A 81 5.86 17.26 -12.05
C VAL A 81 4.52 17.95 -12.23
N THR A 82 3.93 17.76 -13.42
CA THR A 82 2.54 18.13 -13.71
C THR A 82 1.75 16.87 -14.05
N ILE A 83 0.62 16.67 -13.37
CA ILE A 83 -0.28 15.54 -13.58
C ILE A 83 -1.48 16.05 -14.37
N PHE A 84 -1.76 15.42 -15.52
CA PHE A 84 -2.91 15.73 -16.37
C PHE A 84 -3.97 14.67 -16.17
N GLU A 85 -5.17 15.09 -15.77
CA GLU A 85 -6.31 14.21 -15.53
C GLU A 85 -7.48 14.59 -16.43
N ARG A 86 -8.03 13.62 -17.15
CA ARG A 86 -9.17 13.86 -18.07
C ARG A 86 -10.48 14.17 -17.34
N ASP A 87 -10.63 13.62 -16.16
CA ASP A 87 -11.82 13.75 -15.33
C ASP A 87 -11.76 15.02 -14.44
N PRO A 88 -12.89 15.47 -13.89
CA PRO A 88 -12.91 16.69 -13.06
C PRO A 88 -12.20 16.54 -11.71
N ALA A 89 -11.95 15.32 -11.25
CA ALA A 89 -11.25 15.05 -10.01
C ALA A 89 -10.23 13.93 -10.16
N SER A 90 -9.15 13.99 -9.38
CA SER A 90 -8.10 12.98 -9.36
C SER A 90 -8.56 11.67 -8.74
N GLY A 91 -7.92 10.56 -9.10
CA GLY A 91 -8.13 9.27 -8.45
C GLY A 91 -8.31 8.09 -9.39
N GLY A 92 -8.70 8.33 -10.64
CA GLY A 92 -8.94 7.25 -11.58
C GLY A 92 -9.92 6.21 -11.03
N MET A 93 -9.62 4.92 -11.15
CA MET A 93 -10.49 3.83 -10.66
C MET A 93 -10.69 3.85 -9.15
N LEU A 94 -9.75 4.38 -8.35
CA LEU A 94 -9.94 4.53 -6.90
C LEU A 94 -11.12 5.47 -6.59
N ARG A 95 -11.35 6.48 -7.44
CA ARG A 95 -12.46 7.42 -7.28
C ARG A 95 -13.72 6.92 -7.96
N TYR A 96 -13.60 6.52 -9.22
CA TYR A 96 -14.75 6.34 -10.11
C TYR A 96 -15.24 4.90 -10.22
N GLY A 97 -14.39 3.91 -9.97
CA GLY A 97 -14.74 2.49 -10.08
C GLY A 97 -14.99 1.80 -8.74
N ILE A 98 -14.28 2.19 -7.68
CA ILE A 98 -14.42 1.56 -6.36
C ILE A 98 -15.49 2.32 -5.55
N PRO A 99 -16.47 1.64 -4.96
CA PRO A 99 -17.53 2.31 -4.19
C PRO A 99 -17.03 2.97 -2.89
N GLN A 100 -17.79 3.96 -2.40
CA GLN A 100 -17.49 4.70 -1.17
C GLN A 100 -17.38 3.79 0.06
N TYR A 101 -18.24 2.79 0.18
CA TYR A 101 -18.24 1.86 1.33
C TYR A 101 -17.01 0.94 1.39
N ARG A 102 -16.21 0.89 0.31
CA ARG A 102 -14.92 0.18 0.27
C ARG A 102 -13.74 1.11 0.43
N LEU A 103 -13.82 2.29 -0.14
CA LEU A 103 -12.76 3.29 -0.11
C LEU A 103 -13.37 4.68 0.07
N PRO A 104 -13.38 5.23 1.29
CA PRO A 104 -13.79 6.60 1.56
C PRO A 104 -12.97 7.58 0.72
N LYS A 105 -13.66 8.51 0.01
CA LYS A 105 -12.99 9.36 -0.98
C LYS A 105 -12.32 10.57 -0.34
N VAL A 106 -13.01 11.22 0.56
CA VAL A 106 -12.52 12.45 1.20
C VAL A 106 -11.48 12.09 2.26
N GLU A 107 -11.85 11.21 3.18
CA GLU A 107 -11.05 10.90 4.37
C GLU A 107 -9.77 10.13 4.03
N VAL A 108 -9.80 9.27 2.99
CA VAL A 108 -8.68 8.40 2.65
C VAL A 108 -7.99 8.87 1.37
N LEU A 109 -8.71 8.88 0.24
CA LEU A 109 -8.09 9.10 -1.06
C LEU A 109 -7.53 10.52 -1.21
N GLU A 110 -8.27 11.53 -0.77
CA GLU A 110 -7.82 12.93 -0.84
C GLU A 110 -6.61 13.14 0.09
N ALA A 111 -6.66 12.59 1.30
CA ALA A 111 -5.57 12.68 2.26
C ALA A 111 -4.26 12.05 1.71
N GLU A 112 -4.36 10.89 1.09
CA GLU A 112 -3.22 10.25 0.42
C GLU A 112 -2.63 11.12 -0.70
N TYR A 113 -3.49 11.78 -1.49
CA TYR A 113 -3.06 12.59 -2.62
C TYR A 113 -2.51 13.95 -2.23
N GLU A 114 -2.81 14.43 -1.01
CA GLU A 114 -2.24 15.66 -0.47
C GLU A 114 -0.70 15.60 -0.40
N SER A 115 -0.11 14.43 -0.14
CA SER A 115 1.35 14.24 -0.13
C SER A 115 2.01 14.65 -1.44
N VAL A 116 1.39 14.36 -2.58
CA VAL A 116 1.90 14.75 -3.92
C VAL A 116 1.84 16.27 -4.10
N ALA A 117 0.75 16.89 -3.67
CA ALA A 117 0.60 18.34 -3.75
C ALA A 117 1.62 19.08 -2.86
N ARG A 118 1.89 18.57 -1.65
CA ARG A 118 2.89 19.12 -0.73
C ARG A 118 4.32 18.99 -1.24
N LEU A 119 4.62 17.95 -1.99
CA LEU A 119 5.90 17.82 -2.70
C LEU A 119 6.02 18.79 -3.89
N GLY A 120 4.98 19.60 -4.17
CA GLY A 120 4.97 20.57 -5.26
C GLY A 120 4.43 20.04 -6.58
N GLY A 121 3.76 18.88 -6.59
CA GLY A 121 3.06 18.35 -7.76
C GLY A 121 1.91 19.24 -8.18
N ARG A 122 1.79 19.51 -9.48
CA ARG A 122 0.69 20.30 -10.05
C ARG A 122 -0.33 19.40 -10.72
N MET A 123 -1.62 19.56 -10.38
CA MET A 123 -2.72 18.84 -10.99
C MET A 123 -3.46 19.72 -11.99
N VAL A 124 -3.68 19.21 -13.20
CA VAL A 124 -4.51 19.81 -14.25
C VAL A 124 -5.62 18.83 -14.58
N THR A 125 -6.81 19.13 -14.11
CA THR A 125 -8.02 18.31 -14.38
C THR A 125 -8.74 18.77 -15.65
N ASN A 126 -9.68 17.94 -16.14
CA ASN A 126 -10.38 18.14 -17.40
C ASN A 126 -9.44 18.25 -18.62
N ALA A 127 -8.29 17.57 -18.56
CA ALA A 127 -7.24 17.59 -19.57
C ALA A 127 -6.89 16.16 -20.00
N GLY A 128 -7.46 15.68 -21.09
CA GLY A 128 -7.31 14.35 -21.64
C GLY A 128 -6.37 14.30 -22.84
N LEU A 129 -5.46 13.33 -22.85
CA LEU A 129 -4.59 13.04 -24.00
C LEU A 129 -5.45 12.65 -25.22
N GLY A 130 -5.18 13.28 -26.36
CA GLY A 130 -5.93 13.09 -27.61
C GLY A 130 -7.25 13.86 -27.67
N ARG A 131 -7.76 14.36 -26.55
CA ARG A 131 -8.94 15.23 -26.54
C ARG A 131 -8.56 16.71 -26.44
N ASP A 132 -7.67 17.06 -25.53
CA ASP A 132 -7.34 18.45 -25.18
C ASP A 132 -5.90 18.81 -25.51
N PHE A 133 -5.01 17.83 -25.62
CA PHE A 133 -3.60 18.00 -25.97
C PHE A 133 -3.01 16.71 -26.56
N THR A 134 -1.84 16.84 -27.19
CA THR A 134 -1.05 15.77 -27.79
C THR A 134 0.30 15.63 -27.08
N LEU A 135 1.07 14.56 -27.38
CA LEU A 135 2.43 14.40 -26.89
C LEU A 135 3.39 15.49 -27.43
N ASP A 136 3.13 15.99 -28.66
CA ASP A 136 3.87 17.12 -29.21
C ASP A 136 3.62 18.41 -28.43
N ASP A 137 2.39 18.64 -27.99
CA ASP A 137 2.07 19.83 -27.18
C ASP A 137 2.84 19.82 -25.86
N LEU A 138 2.97 18.65 -25.21
CA LEU A 138 3.76 18.51 -23.98
C LEU A 138 5.26 18.78 -24.24
N THR A 139 5.79 18.23 -25.33
CA THR A 139 7.17 18.48 -25.74
C THR A 139 7.42 19.96 -26.02
N ASN A 140 6.51 20.62 -26.75
CA ASN A 140 6.57 22.06 -27.06
C ASN A 140 6.43 22.94 -25.82
N GLN A 141 5.72 22.47 -24.80
CA GLN A 141 5.61 23.13 -23.48
C GLN A 141 6.85 22.92 -22.61
N GLY A 142 7.85 22.16 -23.08
CA GLY A 142 9.12 21.93 -22.40
C GLY A 142 9.08 20.85 -21.31
N TYR A 143 8.24 19.84 -21.45
CA TYR A 143 8.35 18.62 -20.65
C TYR A 143 9.45 17.73 -21.23
N ASP A 144 10.41 17.34 -20.36
CA ASP A 144 11.57 16.52 -20.74
C ASP A 144 11.24 15.02 -20.74
N GLY A 145 10.20 14.59 -20.00
CA GLY A 145 9.74 13.21 -19.92
C GLY A 145 8.23 13.12 -19.69
N VAL A 146 7.60 12.08 -20.22
CA VAL A 146 6.15 11.85 -20.16
C VAL A 146 5.86 10.44 -19.68
N VAL A 147 5.01 10.27 -18.67
CA VAL A 147 4.47 8.99 -18.19
C VAL A 147 3.00 8.87 -18.60
N ILE A 148 2.66 7.87 -19.42
CA ILE A 148 1.28 7.56 -19.79
C ILE A 148 0.75 6.51 -18.82
N ALA A 149 -0.20 6.90 -17.95
CA ALA A 149 -0.81 6.10 -16.90
C ALA A 149 -2.34 6.21 -16.90
N ILE A 150 -2.94 6.19 -18.09
CA ILE A 150 -4.37 6.45 -18.34
C ILE A 150 -5.32 5.33 -17.91
N GLY A 151 -4.80 4.18 -17.47
CA GLY A 151 -5.60 3.05 -17.00
C GLY A 151 -6.34 2.29 -18.11
N CYS A 152 -7.43 1.63 -17.75
CA CYS A 152 -8.33 0.87 -18.62
C CYS A 152 -9.77 1.29 -18.36
N TYR A 153 -10.42 1.89 -19.35
CA TYR A 153 -11.80 2.38 -19.28
C TYR A 153 -12.68 1.88 -20.45
N ASP A 154 -12.06 1.32 -21.51
CA ASP A 154 -12.77 0.75 -22.64
C ASP A 154 -13.26 -0.67 -22.26
N THR A 155 -14.55 -0.83 -22.13
CA THR A 155 -15.15 -2.06 -21.61
C THR A 155 -15.44 -3.06 -22.73
N ASN A 156 -15.33 -4.34 -22.39
CA ASN A 156 -15.60 -5.40 -23.33
C ASN A 156 -17.09 -5.61 -23.52
N THR A 157 -17.50 -5.95 -24.74
CA THR A 157 -18.86 -6.38 -25.09
C THR A 157 -18.95 -7.90 -25.16
N LEU A 158 -20.14 -8.46 -24.97
CA LEU A 158 -20.42 -9.89 -25.12
C LEU A 158 -20.60 -10.29 -26.59
N GLY A 159 -21.09 -9.38 -27.43
CA GLY A 159 -21.42 -9.64 -28.82
C GLY A 159 -22.63 -10.56 -28.97
N ILE A 160 -23.58 -10.51 -28.06
CA ILE A 160 -24.80 -11.33 -28.05
C ILE A 160 -26.04 -10.54 -28.47
N PRO A 161 -27.09 -11.19 -29.02
CA PRO A 161 -28.33 -10.51 -29.36
C PRO A 161 -28.97 -9.81 -28.17
N GLY A 162 -29.47 -8.57 -28.39
CA GLY A 162 -30.15 -7.76 -27.38
C GLY A 162 -29.22 -7.02 -26.40
N GLU A 163 -27.88 -7.12 -26.58
CA GLU A 163 -26.90 -6.41 -25.75
C GLU A 163 -26.99 -4.89 -25.86
N ASP A 164 -27.55 -4.39 -26.96
CA ASP A 164 -27.75 -2.99 -27.27
C ASP A 164 -29.00 -2.36 -26.62
N ALA A 165 -29.79 -3.13 -25.86
CA ALA A 165 -30.95 -2.62 -25.14
C ALA A 165 -30.54 -1.56 -24.08
N ALA A 166 -31.36 -0.56 -23.87
CA ALA A 166 -31.06 0.57 -22.97
C ALA A 166 -30.85 0.17 -21.51
N GLU A 167 -31.40 -0.95 -21.09
CA GLU A 167 -31.24 -1.51 -19.76
C GLU A 167 -30.00 -2.40 -19.58
N VAL A 168 -29.22 -2.63 -20.64
CA VAL A 168 -27.92 -3.28 -20.58
C VAL A 168 -26.87 -2.19 -20.39
N ILE A 169 -26.19 -2.22 -19.26
CA ILE A 169 -25.41 -1.11 -18.78
C ILE A 169 -23.99 -1.60 -18.49
N ASP A 170 -23.02 -0.82 -18.90
CA ASP A 170 -21.64 -1.04 -18.52
C ASP A 170 -21.41 -0.92 -17.01
N GLY A 171 -20.76 -1.90 -16.42
CA GLY A 171 -20.55 -1.94 -14.97
C GLY A 171 -19.65 -0.82 -14.44
N LEU A 172 -18.65 -0.38 -15.20
CA LEU A 172 -17.82 0.75 -14.79
C LEU A 172 -18.54 2.07 -14.90
N GLU A 173 -19.30 2.27 -15.97
CA GLU A 173 -20.11 3.47 -16.13
C GLU A 173 -21.19 3.54 -15.04
N TYR A 174 -21.79 2.40 -14.70
CA TYR A 174 -22.69 2.29 -13.56
C TYR A 174 -22.04 2.74 -12.25
N LEU A 175 -20.86 2.20 -11.91
CA LEU A 175 -20.15 2.54 -10.67
C LEU A 175 -19.69 4.00 -10.67
N ARG A 176 -19.20 4.49 -11.81
CA ARG A 176 -18.83 5.89 -11.99
C ARG A 176 -19.99 6.83 -11.73
N THR A 177 -21.12 6.54 -12.33
CA THR A 177 -22.35 7.33 -12.22
C THR A 177 -22.87 7.32 -10.79
N ALA A 178 -22.90 6.15 -10.15
CA ALA A 178 -23.26 5.99 -8.74
C ALA A 178 -22.34 6.80 -7.81
N THR A 179 -21.02 6.77 -8.05
CA THR A 179 -20.05 7.53 -7.25
C THR A 179 -20.16 9.04 -7.44
N LEU A 180 -20.45 9.50 -8.64
CA LEU A 180 -20.64 10.92 -8.95
C LEU A 180 -21.99 11.47 -8.51
N GLY A 181 -22.92 10.62 -8.04
CA GLY A 181 -24.29 11.01 -7.72
C GLY A 181 -25.05 11.55 -8.91
N LEU A 182 -24.67 11.16 -10.12
CA LEU A 182 -25.38 11.55 -11.33
C LEU A 182 -26.72 10.82 -11.41
N PRO A 183 -27.75 11.43 -12.05
CA PRO A 183 -29.01 10.74 -12.26
C PRO A 183 -28.76 9.52 -13.14
N TYR A 184 -28.98 8.36 -12.58
CA TYR A 184 -28.79 7.07 -13.23
C TYR A 184 -30.08 6.26 -13.14
N PRO A 185 -30.29 5.26 -14.04
CA PRO A 185 -31.42 4.38 -13.89
C PRO A 185 -31.52 3.83 -12.47
N ASP A 186 -32.59 4.14 -11.80
CA ASP A 186 -32.89 3.69 -10.45
C ASP A 186 -32.99 2.16 -10.43
N HIS A 187 -32.22 1.51 -9.53
CA HIS A 187 -32.31 0.07 -9.29
C HIS A 187 -33.34 -0.29 -8.23
N ALA A 188 -33.93 0.68 -7.54
CA ALA A 188 -34.91 0.44 -6.49
C ALA A 188 -36.10 -0.38 -7.03
N GLY A 189 -36.36 -1.51 -6.36
CA GLY A 189 -37.42 -2.44 -6.73
C GLY A 189 -37.19 -3.22 -8.02
N LYS A 190 -36.03 -3.11 -8.69
CA LYS A 190 -35.69 -3.82 -9.92
C LYS A 190 -34.98 -5.14 -9.65
N ARG A 191 -35.14 -6.08 -10.59
CA ARG A 191 -34.33 -7.29 -10.64
C ARG A 191 -33.10 -7.00 -11.50
N VAL A 192 -31.92 -7.17 -10.93
CA VAL A 192 -30.64 -6.85 -11.58
C VAL A 192 -29.84 -8.13 -11.80
N VAL A 193 -29.37 -8.35 -13.01
CA VAL A 193 -28.41 -9.40 -13.34
C VAL A 193 -27.06 -8.76 -13.59
N VAL A 194 -26.03 -9.23 -12.87
CA VAL A 194 -24.65 -8.81 -13.04
C VAL A 194 -23.86 -9.94 -13.68
N ILE A 195 -23.22 -9.67 -14.81
CA ILE A 195 -22.45 -10.68 -15.56
C ILE A 195 -20.96 -10.39 -15.39
N GLY A 196 -20.25 -11.29 -14.72
CA GLY A 196 -18.80 -11.16 -14.48
C GLY A 196 -18.33 -11.90 -13.23
N GLY A 197 -17.02 -11.93 -12.99
CA GLY A 197 -16.42 -12.60 -11.83
C GLY A 197 -15.23 -11.84 -11.23
N GLY A 198 -15.02 -10.59 -11.65
CA GLY A 198 -13.99 -9.70 -11.14
C GLY A 198 -14.51 -8.80 -10.01
N PHE A 199 -13.60 -7.98 -9.46
CA PHE A 199 -13.95 -7.00 -8.41
C PHE A 199 -15.05 -6.04 -8.85
N THR A 200 -15.05 -5.61 -10.12
CA THR A 200 -16.11 -4.75 -10.69
C THR A 200 -17.49 -5.40 -10.56
N SER A 201 -17.60 -6.72 -10.78
CA SER A 201 -18.90 -7.41 -10.65
C SER A 201 -19.38 -7.51 -9.20
N MET A 202 -18.44 -7.65 -8.24
CA MET A 202 -18.77 -7.58 -6.81
C MET A 202 -19.27 -6.18 -6.44
N ASP A 203 -18.52 -5.15 -6.86
CA ASP A 203 -18.89 -3.76 -6.60
C ASP A 203 -20.26 -3.39 -7.24
N CYS A 204 -20.52 -3.84 -8.46
CA CYS A 204 -21.83 -3.66 -9.11
C CYS A 204 -22.95 -4.35 -8.33
N SER A 205 -22.74 -5.60 -7.94
CA SER A 205 -23.76 -6.38 -7.22
C SER A 205 -24.09 -5.76 -5.87
N ARG A 206 -23.06 -5.47 -5.07
CA ARG A 206 -23.22 -4.91 -3.72
C ARG A 206 -23.76 -3.48 -3.75
N THR A 207 -23.38 -2.69 -4.76
CA THR A 207 -23.96 -1.33 -4.96
C THR A 207 -25.42 -1.41 -5.35
N SER A 208 -25.83 -2.36 -6.21
CA SER A 208 -27.23 -2.55 -6.59
C SER A 208 -28.11 -2.93 -5.39
N VAL A 209 -27.62 -3.76 -4.47
CA VAL A 209 -28.32 -4.06 -3.20
C VAL A 209 -28.53 -2.78 -2.41
N ARG A 210 -27.47 -1.96 -2.22
CA ARG A 210 -27.54 -0.68 -1.48
C ARG A 210 -28.47 0.35 -2.13
N GLN A 211 -28.68 0.27 -3.43
CA GLN A 211 -29.66 1.09 -4.15
C GLN A 211 -31.09 0.56 -4.07
N GLY A 212 -31.34 -0.50 -3.29
CA GLY A 212 -32.66 -1.06 -3.07
C GLY A 212 -33.18 -1.94 -4.21
N ALA A 213 -32.29 -2.57 -4.98
CA ALA A 213 -32.71 -3.59 -5.94
C ALA A 213 -33.53 -4.69 -5.25
N LYS A 214 -34.61 -5.14 -5.90
CA LYS A 214 -35.48 -6.20 -5.37
C LYS A 214 -34.78 -7.54 -5.31
N GLU A 215 -34.01 -7.84 -6.34
CA GLU A 215 -33.22 -9.06 -6.50
C GLU A 215 -31.94 -8.71 -7.25
N VAL A 216 -30.79 -9.23 -6.80
CA VAL A 216 -29.53 -9.12 -7.48
C VAL A 216 -28.97 -10.52 -7.74
N THR A 217 -28.74 -10.85 -9.01
CA THR A 217 -28.19 -12.14 -9.41
C THR A 217 -26.84 -11.93 -10.10
N LEU A 218 -25.77 -12.44 -9.49
CA LEU A 218 -24.44 -12.49 -10.08
C LEU A 218 -24.30 -13.77 -10.88
N VAL A 219 -23.84 -13.66 -12.14
CA VAL A 219 -23.63 -14.83 -13.00
C VAL A 219 -22.18 -14.87 -13.49
N TYR A 220 -21.51 -15.99 -13.24
CA TYR A 220 -20.14 -16.22 -13.66
C TYR A 220 -19.98 -17.51 -14.46
N ARG A 221 -19.21 -17.44 -15.58
CA ARG A 221 -19.06 -18.56 -16.54
C ARG A 221 -18.17 -19.70 -16.06
N ARG A 222 -17.43 -19.55 -14.95
CA ARG A 222 -16.58 -20.57 -14.35
C ARG A 222 -17.05 -20.90 -12.93
N ASP A 223 -16.24 -21.68 -12.20
CA ASP A 223 -16.46 -22.01 -10.80
C ASP A 223 -16.08 -20.80 -9.90
N MET A 224 -16.63 -20.75 -8.69
CA MET A 224 -16.33 -19.73 -7.68
C MET A 224 -14.82 -19.64 -7.41
N LYS A 225 -14.14 -20.77 -7.27
CA LYS A 225 -12.67 -20.82 -7.03
C LYS A 225 -11.83 -20.20 -8.14
N ASP A 226 -12.39 -20.09 -9.36
CA ASP A 226 -11.72 -19.48 -10.52
C ASP A 226 -12.02 -17.98 -10.65
N MET A 227 -12.78 -17.40 -9.71
CA MET A 227 -13.08 -15.97 -9.71
C MET A 227 -11.90 -15.17 -9.17
N PRO A 228 -11.49 -14.10 -9.84
CA PRO A 228 -10.53 -13.13 -9.28
C PRO A 228 -10.99 -12.52 -7.94
N ALA A 229 -12.28 -12.38 -7.73
CA ALA A 229 -12.91 -11.82 -6.53
C ALA A 229 -13.55 -12.90 -5.63
N SER A 230 -13.06 -14.14 -5.66
CA SER A 230 -13.63 -15.26 -4.89
C SER A 230 -13.75 -14.99 -3.38
N GLY A 231 -12.80 -14.25 -2.79
CA GLY A 231 -12.81 -13.89 -1.38
C GLY A 231 -13.97 -12.98 -0.93
N GLU A 232 -14.66 -12.31 -1.88
CA GLU A 232 -15.75 -11.38 -1.59
C GLU A 232 -17.15 -11.96 -1.86
N VAL A 233 -17.20 -13.17 -2.39
CA VAL A 233 -18.48 -13.79 -2.79
C VAL A 233 -19.37 -14.09 -1.57
N HIS A 234 -18.76 -14.53 -0.47
CA HIS A 234 -19.51 -14.82 0.76
C HIS A 234 -20.20 -13.57 1.31
N GLU A 235 -19.50 -12.45 1.35
CA GLU A 235 -20.05 -11.17 1.82
C GLU A 235 -21.19 -10.68 0.91
N ALA A 236 -21.03 -10.84 -0.41
CA ALA A 236 -22.09 -10.48 -1.36
C ALA A 236 -23.35 -11.34 -1.16
N ILE A 237 -23.17 -12.65 -0.88
CA ILE A 237 -24.29 -13.56 -0.58
C ILE A 237 -24.98 -13.19 0.75
N GLU A 238 -24.21 -12.85 1.79
CA GLU A 238 -24.75 -12.34 3.06
C GLU A 238 -25.58 -11.07 2.87
N GLU A 239 -25.15 -10.20 1.94
CA GLU A 239 -25.87 -8.99 1.57
C GLU A 239 -27.12 -9.26 0.69
N GLY A 240 -27.42 -10.52 0.35
CA GLY A 240 -28.61 -10.93 -0.38
C GLY A 240 -28.41 -11.14 -1.88
N VAL A 241 -27.16 -11.13 -2.37
CA VAL A 241 -26.86 -11.45 -3.78
C VAL A 241 -26.99 -12.94 -4.03
N THR A 242 -27.74 -13.35 -5.07
CA THR A 242 -27.76 -14.72 -5.55
C THR A 242 -26.63 -14.95 -6.53
N ALA A 243 -25.75 -15.91 -6.27
CA ALA A 243 -24.62 -16.22 -7.15
C ALA A 243 -24.86 -17.50 -7.96
N ILE A 244 -24.70 -17.43 -9.26
CA ILE A 244 -24.83 -18.56 -10.20
C ILE A 244 -23.50 -18.74 -10.93
N PHE A 245 -22.89 -19.91 -10.74
CA PHE A 245 -21.63 -20.28 -11.37
C PHE A 245 -21.85 -21.22 -12.54
N GLN A 246 -20.80 -21.34 -13.39
CA GLN A 246 -20.80 -22.21 -14.57
C GLN A 246 -21.99 -21.91 -15.50
N ALA A 247 -22.27 -20.62 -15.75
CA ALA A 247 -23.31 -20.16 -16.68
C ALA A 247 -22.78 -19.02 -17.55
N GLY A 248 -22.93 -19.16 -18.84
CA GLY A 248 -22.56 -18.16 -19.85
C GLY A 248 -23.80 -17.53 -20.49
N PRO A 249 -23.82 -16.21 -20.76
CA PRO A 249 -24.94 -15.54 -21.41
C PRO A 249 -25.01 -15.94 -22.89
N VAL A 250 -26.24 -16.12 -23.40
CA VAL A 250 -26.54 -16.45 -24.79
C VAL A 250 -27.18 -15.27 -25.51
N ARG A 251 -28.16 -14.63 -24.89
CA ARG A 251 -28.83 -13.43 -25.39
C ARG A 251 -29.52 -12.67 -24.27
N VAL A 252 -29.70 -11.40 -24.44
CA VAL A 252 -30.62 -10.59 -23.66
C VAL A 252 -32.01 -10.72 -24.27
N VAL A 253 -33.02 -11.00 -23.45
CA VAL A 253 -34.41 -11.13 -23.86
C VAL A 253 -35.09 -9.80 -23.69
N VAL A 254 -35.64 -9.27 -24.77
CA VAL A 254 -36.39 -8.02 -24.79
C VAL A 254 -37.84 -8.26 -25.17
N ASP A 255 -38.75 -7.39 -24.74
CA ASP A 255 -40.14 -7.41 -25.19
C ASP A 255 -40.33 -6.70 -26.55
N ASP A 256 -41.59 -6.56 -26.99
CA ASP A 256 -41.93 -5.92 -28.25
C ASP A 256 -41.58 -4.42 -28.30
N ASP A 257 -41.44 -3.78 -27.15
CA ASP A 257 -41.03 -2.38 -27.00
C ASP A 257 -39.52 -2.22 -26.90
N GLY A 258 -38.75 -3.32 -26.88
CA GLY A 258 -37.30 -3.38 -26.77
C GLY A 258 -36.79 -3.28 -25.33
N ALA A 259 -37.64 -3.35 -24.31
CA ALA A 259 -37.25 -3.32 -22.93
C ALA A 259 -36.76 -4.72 -22.43
N VAL A 260 -35.75 -4.74 -21.59
CA VAL A 260 -35.19 -5.99 -21.05
C VAL A 260 -36.16 -6.69 -20.10
N THR A 261 -36.43 -7.98 -20.37
CA THR A 261 -37.28 -8.85 -19.55
C THR A 261 -36.53 -9.98 -18.89
N GLY A 262 -35.32 -10.30 -19.37
CA GLY A 262 -34.45 -11.35 -18.82
C GLY A 262 -33.18 -11.55 -19.62
N VAL A 263 -32.36 -12.47 -19.17
CA VAL A 263 -31.17 -12.94 -19.90
C VAL A 263 -31.23 -14.47 -19.98
N GLU A 264 -31.06 -14.99 -21.18
CA GLU A 264 -30.90 -16.43 -21.43
C GLU A 264 -29.44 -16.82 -21.23
N PHE A 265 -29.21 -17.83 -20.41
CA PHE A 265 -27.93 -18.42 -20.11
C PHE A 265 -27.87 -19.87 -20.55
N ILE A 266 -26.67 -20.38 -20.74
CA ILE A 266 -26.40 -21.80 -20.96
C ILE A 266 -25.42 -22.28 -19.87
N ARG A 267 -25.59 -23.52 -19.40
CA ARG A 267 -24.62 -24.10 -18.48
C ARG A 267 -23.29 -24.31 -19.18
N MET A 268 -22.20 -24.11 -18.44
CA MET A 268 -20.84 -24.24 -18.92
C MET A 268 -20.18 -25.48 -18.31
N ALA A 269 -19.61 -26.33 -19.15
CA ALA A 269 -18.71 -27.39 -18.73
C ALA A 269 -17.26 -26.90 -18.79
N LEU A 270 -16.39 -27.41 -17.92
CA LEU A 270 -14.97 -27.09 -17.98
C LEU A 270 -14.28 -28.07 -18.97
N GLY A 271 -13.79 -27.54 -20.06
CA GLY A 271 -13.02 -28.27 -21.07
C GLY A 271 -11.63 -28.73 -20.57
N ALA A 272 -10.80 -29.20 -21.47
CA ALA A 272 -9.42 -29.56 -21.19
C ALA A 272 -8.60 -28.31 -20.75
N PRO A 273 -7.61 -28.47 -19.85
CA PRO A 273 -6.72 -27.37 -19.49
C PRO A 273 -5.89 -26.94 -20.71
N ASP A 274 -5.74 -25.62 -20.88
CA ASP A 274 -4.82 -25.04 -21.86
C ASP A 274 -3.35 -25.12 -21.37
N GLU A 275 -2.40 -24.62 -22.17
CA GLU A 275 -0.96 -24.62 -21.84
C GLU A 275 -0.62 -23.91 -20.50
N SER A 276 -1.51 -23.04 -20.02
CA SER A 276 -1.38 -22.35 -18.71
C SER A 276 -2.05 -23.13 -17.56
N GLY A 277 -2.59 -24.34 -17.83
CA GLY A 277 -3.34 -25.13 -16.87
C GLY A 277 -4.79 -24.67 -16.65
N ARG A 278 -5.25 -23.62 -17.34
CA ARG A 278 -6.61 -23.09 -17.20
C ARG A 278 -7.57 -23.86 -18.10
N ARG A 279 -8.68 -24.31 -17.50
CA ARG A 279 -9.76 -24.96 -18.24
C ARG A 279 -10.67 -23.90 -18.88
N ARG A 280 -10.89 -24.01 -20.20
CA ARG A 280 -11.83 -23.15 -20.91
C ARG A 280 -13.26 -23.60 -20.62
N PRO A 281 -14.17 -22.68 -20.30
CA PRO A 281 -15.59 -22.99 -20.19
C PRO A 281 -16.15 -23.24 -21.60
N GLU A 282 -16.84 -24.37 -21.77
CA GLU A 282 -17.51 -24.78 -23.02
C GLU A 282 -19.01 -24.84 -22.76
N PRO A 283 -19.87 -24.31 -23.67
CA PRO A 283 -21.30 -24.39 -23.52
C PRO A 283 -21.80 -25.83 -23.58
N ALA A 284 -22.72 -26.22 -22.71
CA ALA A 284 -23.40 -27.52 -22.70
C ALA A 284 -24.77 -27.39 -23.40
N PRO A 285 -24.90 -27.74 -24.69
CA PRO A 285 -26.15 -27.57 -25.42
C PRO A 285 -27.34 -28.31 -24.80
N GLY A 286 -28.52 -27.68 -24.82
CA GLY A 286 -29.74 -28.22 -24.25
C GLY A 286 -29.90 -27.94 -22.74
N THR A 287 -29.08 -27.05 -22.17
CA THR A 287 -29.13 -26.67 -20.76
C THR A 287 -29.47 -25.17 -20.57
N GLU A 288 -30.04 -24.59 -21.61
CA GLU A 288 -30.43 -23.18 -21.65
C GLU A 288 -31.50 -22.88 -20.60
N PHE A 289 -31.36 -21.72 -19.94
CA PHE A 289 -32.34 -21.24 -18.96
C PHE A 289 -32.37 -19.71 -18.95
N THR A 290 -33.52 -19.16 -18.61
CA THR A 290 -33.68 -17.69 -18.56
C THR A 290 -33.79 -17.21 -17.11
N ILE A 291 -33.04 -16.14 -16.79
CA ILE A 291 -33.17 -15.39 -15.54
C ILE A 291 -33.96 -14.13 -15.86
N PRO A 292 -35.17 -13.96 -15.28
CA PRO A 292 -35.95 -12.74 -15.45
C PRO A 292 -35.25 -11.56 -14.79
N CYS A 293 -35.08 -10.45 -15.49
CA CYS A 293 -34.50 -9.23 -14.95
C CYS A 293 -35.02 -7.99 -15.67
N ASP A 294 -34.85 -6.84 -15.03
CA ASP A 294 -35.24 -5.54 -15.52
C ASP A 294 -33.98 -4.70 -15.87
N ARG A 295 -32.78 -5.13 -15.44
CA ARG A 295 -31.49 -4.48 -15.70
C ARG A 295 -30.40 -5.53 -15.84
N VAL A 296 -29.42 -5.26 -16.70
CA VAL A 296 -28.21 -6.09 -16.88
C VAL A 296 -26.97 -5.22 -16.71
N LEU A 297 -26.05 -5.61 -15.82
CA LEU A 297 -24.76 -4.97 -15.64
C LEU A 297 -23.65 -5.86 -16.20
N LEU A 298 -22.89 -5.31 -17.15
CA LEU A 298 -21.77 -6.01 -17.77
C LEU A 298 -20.46 -5.67 -17.05
N ALA A 299 -19.85 -6.64 -16.38
CA ALA A 299 -18.58 -6.51 -15.68
C ALA A 299 -17.57 -7.57 -16.16
N ILE A 300 -17.41 -7.65 -17.48
CA ILE A 300 -16.68 -8.72 -18.17
C ILE A 300 -15.24 -8.36 -18.57
N GLY A 301 -14.71 -7.30 -17.95
CA GLY A 301 -13.36 -6.82 -18.17
C GLY A 301 -13.28 -5.59 -19.06
N GLN A 302 -12.12 -4.98 -19.05
CA GLN A 302 -11.88 -3.68 -19.69
C GLN A 302 -10.46 -3.57 -20.25
N GLY A 303 -10.29 -2.66 -21.20
CA GLY A 303 -9.01 -2.34 -21.81
C GLY A 303 -8.72 -0.82 -21.77
N PRO A 304 -7.56 -0.41 -22.22
CA PRO A 304 -7.22 1.00 -22.33
C PRO A 304 -7.86 1.62 -23.58
N GLU A 305 -8.28 2.88 -23.46
CA GLU A 305 -8.69 3.71 -24.60
C GLU A 305 -7.45 4.18 -25.36
N LEU A 306 -7.24 3.70 -26.58
CA LEU A 306 -6.03 3.96 -27.36
C LEU A 306 -6.27 4.75 -28.66
N ASP A 307 -7.44 5.34 -28.86
CA ASP A 307 -7.81 6.11 -30.08
C ASP A 307 -6.89 7.32 -30.33
N TRP A 308 -6.33 7.86 -29.26
CA TRP A 308 -5.33 8.94 -29.31
C TRP A 308 -4.06 8.57 -30.09
N LEU A 309 -3.71 7.28 -30.20
CA LEU A 309 -2.55 6.81 -30.96
C LEU A 309 -2.63 7.14 -32.46
N ALA A 310 -3.84 7.23 -32.99
CA ALA A 310 -4.07 7.52 -34.41
C ALA A 310 -4.06 9.03 -34.72
N GLN A 311 -3.95 9.88 -33.71
CA GLN A 311 -4.04 11.33 -33.89
C GLN A 311 -2.67 11.94 -34.17
N PRO A 312 -2.59 12.95 -35.06
CA PRO A 312 -1.35 13.70 -35.31
C PRO A 312 -0.78 14.31 -34.01
N GLY A 313 0.54 14.27 -33.86
CA GLY A 313 1.25 14.76 -32.67
C GLY A 313 1.42 13.72 -31.56
N ASN A 314 0.91 12.48 -31.76
CA ASN A 314 1.04 11.37 -30.83
C ASN A 314 1.89 10.21 -31.40
N GLU A 315 2.68 10.45 -32.43
CA GLU A 315 3.45 9.43 -33.11
C GLU A 315 4.50 8.76 -32.20
N GLY A 316 4.81 7.50 -32.49
CA GLY A 316 5.84 6.70 -31.82
C GLY A 316 5.30 5.62 -30.90
N PRO A 317 4.45 5.90 -29.92
CA PRO A 317 3.79 4.84 -29.15
C PRO A 317 2.86 3.98 -30.03
N VAL A 318 2.79 2.69 -29.75
CA VAL A 318 1.97 1.75 -30.51
C VAL A 318 1.21 0.80 -29.59
N ALA A 319 0.11 0.25 -30.09
CA ALA A 319 -0.64 -0.79 -29.40
C ALA A 319 -0.02 -2.17 -29.61
N THR A 320 -0.14 -3.05 -28.62
CA THR A 320 0.12 -4.49 -28.74
C THR A 320 -1.04 -5.20 -29.44
N LYS A 321 -0.84 -6.48 -29.80
CA LYS A 321 -1.92 -7.35 -30.32
C LYS A 321 -3.09 -7.51 -29.32
N GLN A 322 -2.81 -7.37 -28.02
CA GLN A 322 -3.80 -7.43 -26.94
C GLN A 322 -4.46 -6.07 -26.67
N LYS A 323 -4.33 -5.10 -27.57
CA LYS A 323 -4.86 -3.73 -27.41
C LYS A 323 -4.38 -3.04 -26.13
N ARG A 324 -3.10 -3.14 -25.81
CA ARG A 324 -2.44 -2.43 -24.70
C ARG A 324 -1.36 -1.51 -25.24
N LEU A 325 -0.99 -0.48 -24.51
CA LEU A 325 0.17 0.34 -24.87
C LEU A 325 1.43 -0.51 -24.81
N ARG A 326 2.17 -0.56 -25.91
CA ARG A 326 3.47 -1.26 -25.96
C ARG A 326 4.51 -0.40 -25.24
N ALA A 327 5.07 -0.93 -24.17
CA ALA A 327 6.23 -0.37 -23.49
C ALA A 327 7.10 -1.52 -22.96
N ASP A 328 8.40 -1.27 -22.84
CA ASP A 328 9.35 -2.26 -22.32
C ASP A 328 8.99 -2.65 -20.88
N ALA A 329 9.17 -3.91 -20.52
CA ALA A 329 8.77 -4.41 -19.21
C ALA A 329 9.64 -3.88 -18.05
N VAL A 330 10.83 -3.42 -18.34
CA VAL A 330 11.84 -2.99 -17.36
C VAL A 330 12.12 -1.50 -17.44
N THR A 331 12.33 -0.97 -18.66
CA THR A 331 12.62 0.45 -18.88
C THR A 331 11.38 1.30 -19.05
N PHE A 332 10.21 0.68 -19.24
CA PHE A 332 8.92 1.35 -19.46
C PHE A 332 8.85 2.23 -20.70
N GLU A 333 9.92 2.27 -21.53
CA GLU A 333 9.96 3.06 -22.74
C GLU A 333 8.96 2.58 -23.77
N THR A 334 8.31 3.53 -24.43
CA THR A 334 7.47 3.29 -25.59
C THR A 334 8.28 3.39 -26.89
N GLY A 335 7.63 3.40 -28.06
CA GLY A 335 8.28 3.68 -29.34
C GLY A 335 8.73 5.13 -29.54
N ARG A 336 8.45 6.05 -28.59
CA ARG A 336 8.84 7.46 -28.65
C ARG A 336 9.82 7.78 -27.52
N PRO A 337 11.02 8.32 -27.82
CA PRO A 337 11.99 8.70 -26.81
C PRO A 337 11.40 9.69 -25.78
N GLY A 338 11.68 9.47 -24.49
CA GLY A 338 11.16 10.29 -23.40
C GLY A 338 9.69 10.03 -23.03
N VAL A 339 9.03 9.08 -23.68
CA VAL A 339 7.64 8.69 -23.39
C VAL A 339 7.59 7.27 -22.85
N PHE A 340 6.99 7.10 -21.68
CA PHE A 340 6.95 5.86 -20.91
C PHE A 340 5.50 5.44 -20.66
N GLY A 341 5.24 4.13 -20.61
CA GLY A 341 3.91 3.58 -20.33
C GLY A 341 3.89 2.85 -19.00
N SER A 342 2.88 3.10 -18.15
CA SER A 342 2.82 2.53 -16.80
C SER A 342 1.39 2.20 -16.35
N GLY A 343 1.25 1.19 -15.50
CA GLY A 343 -0.02 0.73 -14.97
C GLY A 343 -0.86 -0.02 -15.99
N ASP A 344 -2.18 -0.04 -15.77
CA ASP A 344 -3.11 -0.87 -16.53
C ASP A 344 -3.08 -0.64 -18.04
N VAL A 345 -2.77 0.57 -18.49
CA VAL A 345 -2.61 0.85 -19.93
C VAL A 345 -1.57 -0.06 -20.58
N ARG A 346 -0.53 -0.47 -19.82
CA ARG A 346 0.56 -1.35 -20.25
C ARG A 346 0.28 -2.81 -19.94
N ILE A 347 -0.09 -3.13 -18.70
CA ILE A 347 -0.23 -4.53 -18.24
C ILE A 347 -1.65 -5.09 -18.41
N GLY A 348 -2.65 -4.24 -18.67
CA GLY A 348 -4.08 -4.56 -18.62
C GLY A 348 -4.65 -4.33 -17.25
N ALA A 349 -5.97 -4.40 -17.12
CA ALA A 349 -6.66 -4.22 -15.85
C ALA A 349 -6.07 -5.12 -14.75
N ALA A 350 -5.57 -4.50 -13.69
CA ALA A 350 -4.81 -5.15 -12.63
C ALA A 350 -5.25 -4.63 -11.26
N THR A 351 -4.54 -5.02 -10.21
CA THR A 351 -4.81 -4.55 -8.85
C THR A 351 -4.16 -3.20 -8.57
N VAL A 352 -4.70 -2.47 -7.59
CA VAL A 352 -4.16 -1.17 -7.17
C VAL A 352 -2.69 -1.27 -6.77
N VAL A 353 -2.31 -2.32 -6.03
CA VAL A 353 -0.92 -2.52 -5.59
C VAL A 353 0.03 -2.75 -6.78
N GLN A 354 -0.42 -3.46 -7.81
CA GLN A 354 0.36 -3.63 -9.04
C GLN A 354 0.50 -2.31 -9.80
N ALA A 355 -0.57 -1.52 -9.91
CA ALA A 355 -0.51 -0.22 -10.55
C ALA A 355 0.43 0.76 -9.81
N VAL A 356 0.40 0.79 -8.47
CA VAL A 356 1.34 1.58 -7.65
C VAL A 356 2.79 1.13 -7.89
N ALA A 357 3.05 -0.18 -7.92
CA ALA A 357 4.38 -0.73 -8.20
C ALA A 357 4.87 -0.37 -9.61
N GLU A 358 3.98 -0.43 -10.61
CA GLU A 358 4.27 0.01 -11.97
C GLU A 358 4.66 1.48 -12.02
N GLY A 359 3.89 2.36 -11.37
CA GLY A 359 4.16 3.78 -11.28
C GLY A 359 5.52 4.09 -10.65
N ARG A 360 5.84 3.43 -9.55
CA ARG A 360 7.14 3.57 -8.88
C ARG A 360 8.30 3.15 -9.78
N ARG A 361 8.19 1.99 -10.44
CA ARG A 361 9.24 1.49 -11.35
C ARG A 361 9.41 2.40 -12.56
N ALA A 362 8.32 2.88 -13.15
CA ALA A 362 8.34 3.83 -14.25
C ALA A 362 9.03 5.14 -13.83
N ALA A 363 8.75 5.65 -12.63
CA ALA A 363 9.41 6.85 -12.11
C ALA A 363 10.94 6.70 -12.05
N TYR A 364 11.45 5.54 -11.63
CA TYR A 364 12.89 5.28 -11.63
C TYR A 364 13.49 5.25 -13.03
N ALA A 365 12.77 4.71 -14.00
CA ALA A 365 13.22 4.72 -15.40
C ALA A 365 13.22 6.14 -15.98
N VAL A 366 12.18 6.91 -15.71
CA VAL A 366 12.07 8.32 -16.13
C VAL A 366 13.15 9.17 -15.46
N ASP A 367 13.40 9.01 -14.17
CA ASP A 367 14.46 9.71 -13.44
C ASP A 367 15.83 9.43 -14.08
N ALA A 368 16.13 8.17 -14.38
CA ALA A 368 17.38 7.79 -15.04
C ALA A 368 17.49 8.42 -16.44
N TYR A 369 16.41 8.39 -17.22
CA TYR A 369 16.36 9.05 -18.53
C TYR A 369 16.61 10.56 -18.43
N LEU A 370 15.93 11.25 -17.52
CA LEU A 370 16.07 12.70 -17.30
C LEU A 370 17.48 13.10 -16.83
N LYS A 371 18.17 12.20 -16.15
CA LYS A 371 19.57 12.33 -15.74
C LYS A 371 20.57 11.93 -16.84
N GLY A 372 20.09 11.44 -17.99
CA GLY A 372 20.94 10.98 -19.10
C GLY A 372 21.69 9.67 -18.79
N LEU A 373 21.17 8.84 -17.88
CA LEU A 373 21.75 7.55 -17.54
C LEU A 373 21.32 6.46 -18.53
N ASP A 374 22.14 5.42 -18.67
CA ASP A 374 21.80 4.27 -19.50
C ASP A 374 20.69 3.43 -18.83
N LEU A 375 19.53 3.38 -19.47
CA LEU A 375 18.38 2.60 -18.99
C LEU A 375 18.62 1.10 -18.97
N SER A 376 19.58 0.59 -19.75
CA SER A 376 19.96 -0.82 -19.73
C SER A 376 20.47 -1.28 -18.35
N ALA A 377 21.08 -0.37 -17.60
CA ALA A 377 21.56 -0.62 -16.25
C ALA A 377 20.41 -0.85 -15.23
N ILE A 378 19.23 -0.32 -15.50
CA ILE A 378 18.04 -0.52 -14.66
C ILE A 378 17.57 -1.97 -14.72
N ARG A 379 17.73 -2.62 -15.87
CA ARG A 379 17.37 -4.03 -16.09
C ARG A 379 17.99 -4.95 -15.04
N THR A 380 19.29 -4.76 -14.79
CA THR A 380 20.04 -5.56 -13.82
C THR A 380 19.52 -5.37 -12.39
N ARG A 381 19.19 -4.13 -11.99
CA ARG A 381 18.70 -3.83 -10.65
C ARG A 381 17.31 -4.41 -10.35
N GLN A 382 16.41 -4.38 -11.31
CA GLN A 382 15.03 -4.88 -11.13
C GLN A 382 14.94 -6.40 -11.08
N THR A 383 15.73 -7.09 -11.90
CA THR A 383 15.78 -8.57 -11.91
C THR A 383 16.28 -9.14 -10.58
N LEU A 384 17.12 -8.38 -9.87
CA LEU A 384 17.67 -8.81 -8.57
C LEU A 384 16.73 -8.50 -7.37
N ALA A 385 15.72 -7.65 -7.58
CA ALA A 385 14.76 -7.28 -6.52
C ALA A 385 13.61 -8.28 -6.38
N GLU A 386 13.45 -9.22 -7.30
CA GLU A 386 12.45 -10.28 -7.18
C GLU A 386 12.91 -11.28 -6.11
N PRO A 387 12.08 -11.53 -5.07
CA PRO A 387 12.40 -12.55 -4.09
C PRO A 387 12.46 -13.89 -4.81
N GLN A 388 13.61 -14.56 -4.71
CA GLN A 388 13.75 -15.92 -5.19
C GLN A 388 13.12 -16.84 -4.13
N PRO A 389 12.08 -17.62 -4.46
CA PRO A 389 11.41 -18.51 -3.49
C PRO A 389 12.36 -19.49 -2.82
N GLU A 390 13.46 -19.82 -3.50
CA GLU A 390 14.49 -20.74 -3.05
C GLU A 390 15.32 -20.25 -1.84
N PHE A 391 15.25 -18.94 -1.52
CA PHE A 391 15.89 -18.35 -0.34
C PHE A 391 15.01 -18.33 0.91
N LEU A 392 13.77 -18.73 0.81
CA LEU A 392 12.93 -18.90 1.98
C LEU A 392 13.49 -20.07 2.78
N SER A 393 13.67 -19.88 4.07
CA SER A 393 14.16 -20.94 4.95
C SER A 393 13.36 -22.23 4.74
N ILE A 394 14.04 -23.33 4.52
CA ILE A 394 13.44 -24.67 4.39
C ILE A 394 13.14 -25.32 5.74
N VAL A 395 13.46 -24.65 6.86
CA VAL A 395 13.22 -25.18 8.20
C VAL A 395 11.72 -25.12 8.50
N PRO A 396 11.07 -26.26 8.77
CA PRO A 396 9.65 -26.27 9.12
C PRO A 396 9.40 -25.69 10.51
N PHE A 397 8.33 -24.95 10.68
CA PHE A 397 7.90 -24.38 11.96
C PHE A 397 7.01 -25.39 12.75
N THR A 398 7.60 -26.50 13.19
CA THR A 398 6.85 -27.61 13.81
C THR A 398 6.55 -27.40 15.31
N SER A 399 7.22 -26.47 15.96
CA SER A 399 7.09 -26.20 17.40
C SER A 399 6.25 -24.95 17.72
N GLU A 400 5.79 -24.24 16.71
CA GLU A 400 5.04 -23.01 16.92
C GLU A 400 3.61 -23.26 17.41
N VAL A 401 3.14 -22.40 18.31
CA VAL A 401 1.78 -22.48 18.86
C VAL A 401 0.78 -22.00 17.80
N LYS A 402 -0.27 -22.78 17.62
CA LYS A 402 -1.38 -22.39 16.75
C LYS A 402 -2.25 -21.35 17.43
N GLU A 403 -2.49 -20.26 16.73
CA GLU A 403 -3.34 -19.15 17.16
C GLU A 403 -4.27 -18.73 16.02
N PRO A 404 -5.54 -18.45 16.30
CA PRO A 404 -6.47 -18.03 15.26
C PRO A 404 -6.04 -16.69 14.66
N ARG A 405 -6.26 -16.54 13.35
CA ARG A 405 -6.06 -15.26 12.65
C ARG A 405 -7.10 -14.24 13.13
N TYR A 406 -6.65 -13.07 13.53
CA TYR A 406 -7.53 -11.93 13.77
C TYR A 406 -8.00 -11.36 12.43
N ARG A 407 -9.27 -11.04 12.33
CA ARG A 407 -9.90 -10.49 11.13
C ARG A 407 -10.60 -9.18 11.47
N MET A 408 -10.59 -8.22 10.56
CA MET A 408 -11.47 -7.07 10.70
C MET A 408 -12.93 -7.54 10.66
N THR A 409 -13.73 -6.99 11.53
CA THR A 409 -15.15 -7.35 11.62
C THR A 409 -15.94 -6.52 10.62
N PRO A 410 -16.66 -7.13 9.68
CA PRO A 410 -17.56 -6.37 8.83
C PRO A 410 -18.78 -5.90 9.65
N LEU A 411 -19.39 -4.80 9.23
CA LEU A 411 -20.70 -4.40 9.72
C LEU A 411 -21.73 -5.51 9.44
N GLU A 412 -22.78 -5.56 10.23
CA GLU A 412 -23.90 -6.51 10.00
C GLU A 412 -24.50 -6.29 8.61
N ALA A 413 -24.95 -7.38 7.97
CA ALA A 413 -25.42 -7.36 6.58
C ALA A 413 -26.55 -6.35 6.36
N ASP A 414 -27.49 -6.23 7.33
CA ASP A 414 -28.60 -5.27 7.25
C ASP A 414 -28.08 -3.82 7.26
N GLU A 415 -27.11 -3.50 8.10
CA GLU A 415 -26.48 -2.19 8.14
C GLU A 415 -25.70 -1.89 6.86
N ARG A 416 -24.94 -2.87 6.35
CA ARG A 416 -24.21 -2.76 5.08
C ARG A 416 -25.16 -2.45 3.91
N ASN A 417 -26.29 -3.10 3.86
CA ASN A 417 -27.26 -2.96 2.75
C ASN A 417 -27.94 -1.59 2.68
N HIS A 418 -27.96 -0.85 3.80
CA HIS A 418 -28.63 0.44 3.91
C HIS A 418 -27.68 1.62 4.07
N SER A 419 -26.36 1.41 3.94
CA SER A 419 -25.37 2.46 4.12
C SER A 419 -24.24 2.43 3.10
N TYR A 420 -23.58 3.58 2.93
CA TYR A 420 -22.34 3.72 2.14
C TYR A 420 -21.13 4.01 3.04
N ILE A 421 -21.27 3.84 4.36
CA ILE A 421 -20.16 3.91 5.29
C ILE A 421 -19.19 2.74 5.03
N GLU A 422 -17.95 2.88 5.43
CA GLU A 422 -16.95 1.82 5.27
C GLU A 422 -17.42 0.56 6.01
N TYR A 423 -17.46 -0.56 5.30
CA TYR A 423 -18.13 -1.76 5.78
C TYR A 423 -17.26 -2.66 6.67
N GLU A 424 -15.94 -2.58 6.54
CA GLU A 424 -15.00 -3.27 7.42
C GLU A 424 -14.59 -2.35 8.57
N LEU A 425 -14.84 -2.74 9.81
CA LEU A 425 -14.38 -2.02 10.99
C LEU A 425 -12.86 -2.19 11.14
N PRO A 426 -12.10 -1.11 11.41
CA PRO A 426 -10.66 -1.20 11.60
C PRO A 426 -10.32 -2.03 12.84
N TYR A 427 -9.10 -2.57 12.87
CA TYR A 427 -8.58 -3.20 14.08
C TYR A 427 -8.57 -2.23 15.26
N THR A 428 -8.84 -2.77 16.45
CA THR A 428 -8.41 -2.13 17.69
C THR A 428 -6.88 -2.24 17.81
N ARG A 429 -6.29 -1.50 18.75
CA ARG A 429 -4.87 -1.63 19.05
C ARG A 429 -4.53 -3.05 19.52
N GLU A 430 -5.39 -3.61 20.34
CA GLU A 430 -5.27 -4.94 20.90
C GLU A 430 -5.29 -6.01 19.81
N ASP A 431 -6.20 -5.93 18.84
CA ASP A 431 -6.27 -6.86 17.71
C ASP A 431 -5.02 -6.76 16.83
N ALA A 432 -4.56 -5.52 16.54
CA ALA A 432 -3.37 -5.30 15.73
C ALA A 432 -2.09 -5.85 16.39
N VAL A 433 -1.95 -5.69 17.71
CA VAL A 433 -0.84 -6.24 18.47
C VAL A 433 -0.92 -7.77 18.49
N ALA A 434 -2.10 -8.33 18.79
CA ALA A 434 -2.31 -9.76 18.83
C ALA A 434 -2.01 -10.43 17.48
N GLU A 435 -2.49 -9.86 16.37
CA GLU A 435 -2.17 -10.37 15.04
C GLU A 435 -0.69 -10.25 14.71
N SER A 436 -0.04 -9.14 15.09
CA SER A 436 1.38 -8.94 14.86
C SER A 436 2.26 -9.94 15.62
N THR A 437 1.86 -10.35 16.82
CA THR A 437 2.61 -11.34 17.64
C THR A 437 2.59 -12.75 17.05
N ARG A 438 1.62 -13.07 16.19
CA ARG A 438 1.58 -14.34 15.44
C ARG A 438 2.70 -14.45 14.41
N CYS A 439 3.36 -13.33 14.05
CA CYS A 439 4.37 -13.31 12.99
C CYS A 439 5.59 -14.16 13.38
N LEU A 440 5.96 -15.11 12.51
CA LEU A 440 7.12 -16.00 12.70
C LEU A 440 8.45 -15.28 12.50
N GLN A 441 8.44 -14.01 12.10
CA GLN A 441 9.66 -13.24 11.78
C GLN A 441 10.62 -14.00 10.84
N CYS A 442 10.05 -14.74 9.89
CA CYS A 442 10.78 -15.63 8.98
C CYS A 442 11.62 -14.89 7.92
N THR A 443 11.52 -13.56 7.83
CA THR A 443 12.32 -12.73 6.94
C THR A 443 13.49 -12.10 7.71
N CYS A 444 14.52 -11.69 6.96
CA CYS A 444 15.66 -11.03 7.55
C CYS A 444 15.28 -9.61 8.02
N GLU A 445 15.32 -9.37 9.34
CA GLU A 445 15.09 -8.03 9.94
C GLU A 445 16.17 -7.00 9.53
N ALA A 446 17.33 -7.48 9.11
CA ALA A 446 18.46 -6.64 8.70
C ALA A 446 18.38 -6.09 7.27
N ILE A 447 17.22 -6.16 6.62
CA ILE A 447 17.05 -5.73 5.21
C ILE A 447 17.59 -4.31 4.95
N GLY A 448 17.38 -3.37 5.87
CA GLY A 448 17.86 -2.00 5.78
C GLY A 448 19.34 -1.81 6.15
N PHE A 449 19.94 -2.80 6.81
CA PHE A 449 21.30 -2.70 7.40
C PHE A 449 22.31 -3.70 6.82
N CYS A 450 21.89 -4.53 5.85
CA CYS A 450 22.72 -5.61 5.32
C CYS A 450 23.50 -5.15 4.09
N ASP A 451 24.78 -4.80 4.28
CA ASP A 451 25.72 -4.49 3.19
C ASP A 451 25.92 -5.66 2.25
N LEU A 452 25.92 -6.89 2.77
CA LEU A 452 26.06 -8.11 1.96
C LEU A 452 24.93 -8.18 0.93
N ARG A 453 23.69 -7.94 1.33
CA ARG A 453 22.54 -7.89 0.44
C ARG A 453 22.67 -6.73 -0.55
N ARG A 454 23.00 -5.53 -0.06
CA ARG A 454 23.16 -4.34 -0.89
C ARG A 454 24.24 -4.55 -1.96
N LEU A 455 25.42 -5.04 -1.57
CA LEU A 455 26.51 -5.31 -2.49
C LEU A 455 26.20 -6.48 -3.42
N GLY A 456 25.51 -7.52 -2.93
CA GLY A 456 25.05 -8.62 -3.77
C GLY A 456 24.15 -8.13 -4.90
N ILE A 457 23.23 -7.20 -4.61
CA ILE A 457 22.37 -6.56 -5.62
C ILE A 457 23.21 -5.68 -6.56
N GLU A 458 24.12 -4.88 -6.03
CA GLU A 458 24.96 -3.96 -6.80
C GLU A 458 25.86 -4.70 -7.79
N TYR A 459 26.46 -5.82 -7.37
CA TYR A 459 27.33 -6.63 -8.22
C TYR A 459 26.62 -7.74 -9.00
N GLY A 460 25.30 -7.80 -8.95
CA GLY A 460 24.50 -8.75 -9.73
C GLY A 460 24.75 -10.23 -9.35
N THR A 461 25.08 -10.50 -8.08
CA THR A 461 25.24 -11.87 -7.60
C THR A 461 23.88 -12.54 -7.48
N THR A 462 23.69 -13.66 -8.20
CA THR A 462 22.50 -14.50 -8.10
C THR A 462 22.95 -15.90 -7.68
N LEU A 463 22.02 -16.73 -7.18
CA LEU A 463 22.32 -18.16 -6.94
C LEU A 463 22.87 -18.84 -8.19
N GLN A 464 22.37 -18.50 -9.36
CA GLN A 464 22.84 -19.04 -10.64
C GLN A 464 24.28 -18.62 -10.95
N THR A 465 24.72 -17.45 -10.51
CA THR A 465 26.13 -17.02 -10.62
C THR A 465 27.03 -17.65 -9.56
N LEU A 466 26.47 -18.16 -8.47
CA LEU A 466 27.17 -18.89 -7.42
C LEU A 466 27.25 -20.38 -7.70
N GLU A 467 26.46 -20.93 -8.62
CA GLU A 467 26.65 -22.29 -9.11
C GLU A 467 28.01 -22.36 -9.82
N PRO A 468 28.93 -23.22 -9.36
CA PRO A 468 30.23 -23.33 -10.01
C PRO A 468 30.04 -23.89 -11.41
N GLN A 469 30.13 -23.03 -12.44
CA GLN A 469 30.16 -23.46 -13.84
C GLN A 469 31.40 -24.31 -14.17
N HIS A 470 32.23 -24.70 -13.19
CA HIS A 470 33.55 -25.24 -13.37
C HIS A 470 33.79 -26.65 -12.84
N HIS A 471 32.76 -27.48 -12.71
CA HIS A 471 33.01 -28.91 -12.43
C HIS A 471 32.37 -29.83 -13.46
N GLN A 472 32.63 -29.57 -14.76
CA GLN A 472 32.50 -30.62 -15.79
C GLN A 472 33.69 -31.57 -15.64
N GLY A 473 33.56 -32.65 -14.89
CA GLY A 473 34.58 -33.70 -14.88
C GLY A 473 34.72 -34.59 -13.65
N ALA A 474 34.10 -34.28 -12.54
CA ALA A 474 34.07 -35.19 -11.39
C ALA A 474 32.68 -35.17 -10.77
N GLY A 475 32.02 -36.31 -10.77
CA GLY A 475 30.66 -36.60 -10.29
C GLY A 475 29.98 -35.48 -9.49
N HIS A 476 29.07 -34.79 -10.12
CA HIS A 476 28.35 -33.69 -9.54
C HIS A 476 27.54 -34.10 -8.31
N ARG A 477 27.96 -33.65 -7.15
CA ARG A 477 27.09 -33.55 -5.99
C ARG A 477 26.46 -32.16 -6.05
N SER A 478 25.16 -32.10 -6.03
CA SER A 478 24.36 -30.88 -5.92
C SER A 478 24.85 -30.06 -4.71
N VAL A 479 24.77 -28.75 -4.80
CA VAL A 479 25.06 -27.83 -3.67
C VAL A 479 24.22 -28.18 -2.43
N THR A 480 23.11 -28.87 -2.62
CA THR A 480 22.24 -29.42 -1.57
C THR A 480 22.80 -30.68 -0.90
N GLU A 481 23.80 -31.35 -1.51
CA GLU A 481 24.52 -32.43 -0.83
C GLU A 481 25.73 -31.87 -0.11
N ASN A 482 25.50 -31.14 0.98
CA ASN A 482 26.54 -30.63 1.85
C ASN A 482 27.37 -31.78 2.43
N ARG A 483 28.64 -31.82 2.05
CA ARG A 483 29.66 -32.67 2.71
C ARG A 483 29.91 -32.23 4.18
N PHE A 484 29.50 -31.03 4.51
CA PHE A 484 29.55 -30.42 5.82
C PHE A 484 28.11 -30.22 6.30
N THR A 485 27.54 -31.29 6.89
CA THR A 485 26.49 -31.07 7.88
C THR A 485 27.16 -30.35 9.04
N GLY A 486 27.30 -29.04 8.93
CA GLY A 486 27.74 -28.22 10.03
C GLY A 486 26.81 -28.47 11.20
N VAL A 487 27.34 -28.52 12.39
CA VAL A 487 26.54 -28.52 13.60
C VAL A 487 25.68 -27.25 13.51
N ASN A 488 24.38 -27.43 13.51
CA ASN A 488 23.47 -26.30 13.57
C ASN A 488 23.60 -25.79 15.01
N HIS A 489 24.37 -24.72 15.21
CA HIS A 489 24.44 -24.08 16.50
C HIS A 489 23.11 -23.38 16.74
N ASP A 490 22.43 -23.72 17.83
CA ASP A 490 21.30 -22.95 18.35
C ASP A 490 21.85 -21.60 18.83
N TYR A 491 21.97 -20.68 17.88
CA TYR A 491 22.36 -19.31 18.18
C TYR A 491 21.23 -18.60 18.89
N ILE A 492 21.45 -18.29 20.17
CA ILE A 492 20.50 -17.55 20.97
C ILE A 492 20.57 -16.07 20.57
N ARG A 493 19.45 -15.55 20.10
CA ARG A 493 19.25 -14.12 19.90
C ARG A 493 19.36 -13.45 21.28
N ASP A 494 20.26 -12.47 21.38
CA ASP A 494 20.43 -11.66 22.58
C ASP A 494 19.82 -10.27 22.36
N ASP A 495 18.70 -10.02 22.99
CA ASP A 495 18.06 -8.74 22.99
C ASP A 495 18.05 -8.05 24.36
N SER A 496 18.87 -8.51 25.29
CA SER A 496 19.01 -7.99 26.65
C SER A 496 19.55 -6.56 26.70
N HIS A 497 20.41 -6.17 25.73
CA HIS A 497 20.99 -4.82 25.70
C HIS A 497 19.94 -3.78 25.26
N ALA A 498 19.90 -2.64 25.94
CA ALA A 498 18.89 -1.60 25.70
C ALA A 498 18.86 -1.05 24.26
N PHE A 499 20.02 -1.04 23.58
CA PHE A 499 20.20 -0.32 22.32
C PHE A 499 20.66 -1.16 21.15
N ILE A 500 21.15 -2.36 21.40
CA ILE A 500 21.76 -3.22 20.40
C ILE A 500 21.09 -4.59 20.46
N LEU A 501 20.59 -5.03 19.34
CA LEU A 501 20.10 -6.38 19.13
C LEU A 501 21.24 -7.22 18.55
N ARG A 502 21.53 -8.38 19.14
CA ARG A 502 22.52 -9.34 18.65
C ARG A 502 21.83 -10.59 18.12
N GLU A 503 22.05 -10.88 16.85
CA GLU A 503 21.53 -12.04 16.13
C GLU A 503 22.69 -12.84 15.52
N PRO A 504 23.33 -13.72 16.29
CA PRO A 504 24.56 -14.42 15.85
C PRO A 504 24.36 -15.29 14.61
N SER A 505 23.15 -15.78 14.36
CA SER A 505 22.83 -16.57 13.16
C SER A 505 23.10 -15.83 11.83
N ARG A 506 23.23 -14.51 11.87
CA ARG A 506 23.53 -13.65 10.71
C ARG A 506 25.00 -13.29 10.62
N CYS A 507 25.82 -13.74 11.57
CA CYS A 507 27.25 -13.42 11.61
C CYS A 507 27.96 -14.18 10.49
N ILE A 508 28.87 -13.47 9.79
CA ILE A 508 29.80 -14.06 8.79
C ILE A 508 31.26 -14.02 9.28
N ASP A 509 31.44 -13.85 10.56
CA ASP A 509 32.76 -13.83 11.24
C ASP A 509 33.78 -12.86 10.63
N CYS A 510 33.30 -11.73 10.11
CA CYS A 510 34.16 -10.71 9.48
C CYS A 510 35.02 -9.91 10.47
N GLY A 511 34.78 -9.97 11.76
CA GLY A 511 35.54 -9.31 12.82
C GLY A 511 35.43 -7.79 12.92
N ARG A 512 34.65 -7.13 12.05
CA ARG A 512 34.53 -5.64 12.01
C ARG A 512 34.06 -5.06 13.32
N CYS A 513 33.11 -5.72 13.99
CA CYS A 513 32.58 -5.27 15.29
C CYS A 513 33.63 -5.40 16.40
N ALA A 514 34.44 -6.46 16.38
CA ALA A 514 35.55 -6.65 17.34
C ALA A 514 36.60 -5.54 17.16
N ASN A 515 37.03 -5.33 15.91
CA ASN A 515 38.05 -4.31 15.60
C ASN A 515 37.57 -2.89 15.96
N VAL A 516 36.35 -2.50 15.58
CA VAL A 516 35.86 -1.16 15.91
C VAL A 516 35.68 -0.97 17.41
N CYS A 517 35.25 -2.02 18.12
CA CYS A 517 35.07 -1.97 19.56
C CYS A 517 36.40 -1.86 20.30
N ALA A 518 37.41 -2.59 19.85
CA ALA A 518 38.73 -2.57 20.45
C ALA A 518 39.58 -1.35 20.07
N GLU A 519 39.66 -1.05 18.76
CA GLU A 519 40.63 -0.07 18.25
C GLU A 519 40.08 1.36 18.23
N VAL A 520 38.78 1.53 17.99
CA VAL A 520 38.15 2.86 17.89
C VAL A 520 37.49 3.28 19.20
N VAL A 521 36.72 2.36 19.81
CA VAL A 521 35.97 2.65 21.03
C VAL A 521 36.80 2.38 22.30
N GLY A 522 37.72 1.41 22.24
CA GLY A 522 38.55 0.99 23.37
C GLY A 522 37.85 0.11 24.41
N ALA A 523 36.59 -0.34 24.14
CA ALA A 523 35.85 -1.15 25.09
C ALA A 523 36.10 -2.67 24.95
N ALA A 524 36.53 -3.14 23.77
CA ALA A 524 36.91 -4.53 23.49
C ALA A 524 35.88 -5.58 23.95
N CYS A 525 34.60 -5.32 23.69
CA CYS A 525 33.50 -6.20 24.13
C CYS A 525 33.30 -7.43 23.27
N TYR A 526 33.88 -7.47 22.09
CA TYR A 526 33.78 -8.58 21.13
C TYR A 526 35.13 -9.11 20.75
N ASP A 527 35.23 -10.43 20.57
CA ASP A 527 36.43 -11.11 20.03
C ASP A 527 35.99 -12.40 19.33
N PHE A 528 36.94 -13.03 18.63
CA PHE A 528 36.75 -14.37 18.08
C PHE A 528 36.84 -15.41 19.20
N MET A 529 35.76 -16.14 19.39
CA MET A 529 35.68 -17.22 20.37
C MET A 529 35.56 -18.55 19.66
N ARG A 530 35.98 -19.63 20.35
CA ARG A 530 36.00 -20.99 19.82
C ARG A 530 37.04 -21.18 18.71
N ILE A 531 37.15 -22.37 18.12
CA ILE A 531 38.20 -22.73 17.13
C ILE A 531 37.57 -23.53 15.98
N GLY A 532 38.10 -23.32 14.77
CA GLY A 532 37.70 -24.07 13.59
C GLY A 532 36.29 -23.73 13.10
N PHE A 533 35.48 -24.72 12.84
CA PHE A 533 34.10 -24.52 12.33
C PHE A 533 33.15 -23.94 13.37
N ASP A 534 33.53 -23.92 14.63
CA ASP A 534 32.78 -23.34 15.73
C ASP A 534 33.18 -21.90 16.06
N THR A 535 34.08 -21.31 15.27
CA THR A 535 34.50 -19.92 15.46
C THR A 535 33.29 -18.98 15.35
N LEU A 536 33.19 -18.10 16.31
CA LEU A 536 32.10 -17.11 16.37
C LEU A 536 32.64 -15.81 16.93
N VAL A 537 32.23 -14.69 16.34
CA VAL A 537 32.51 -13.37 16.91
C VAL A 537 31.43 -13.07 17.95
N THR A 538 31.80 -13.07 19.20
CA THR A 538 30.89 -12.91 20.33
C THR A 538 31.55 -12.18 21.50
N THR A 539 30.77 -11.96 22.56
CA THR A 539 31.24 -11.45 23.84
C THR A 539 32.01 -12.56 24.63
N PRO A 540 32.88 -12.21 25.55
CA PRO A 540 33.58 -13.20 26.37
C PRO A 540 32.60 -14.18 27.03
N LEU A 541 32.88 -15.48 26.90
CA LEU A 541 32.04 -16.57 27.42
C LEU A 541 30.58 -16.53 26.98
N ASP A 542 30.26 -15.85 25.86
CA ASP A 542 28.92 -15.68 25.33
C ASP A 542 27.95 -14.96 26.30
N MET A 543 28.51 -14.15 27.20
CA MET A 543 27.72 -13.38 28.18
C MET A 543 26.89 -12.29 27.48
N SER A 544 25.88 -11.80 28.17
CA SER A 544 25.10 -10.64 27.70
C SER A 544 26.03 -9.44 27.48
N LEU A 545 25.73 -8.65 26.43
CA LEU A 545 26.44 -7.41 26.16
C LEU A 545 26.39 -6.43 27.36
N ASN A 546 25.32 -6.46 28.15
CA ASN A 546 25.17 -5.66 29.37
C ASN A 546 26.20 -6.03 30.46
N ASP A 547 26.70 -7.26 30.45
CA ASP A 547 27.66 -7.74 31.42
C ASP A 547 29.13 -7.50 31.00
N THR A 548 29.30 -6.82 29.86
CA THR A 548 30.60 -6.42 29.31
C THR A 548 30.85 -4.92 29.56
N PRO A 549 32.07 -4.40 29.36
CA PRO A 549 32.36 -2.97 29.47
C PRO A 549 31.78 -2.13 28.33
N CYS A 550 30.67 -2.57 27.75
CA CYS A 550 29.97 -1.88 26.65
C CYS A 550 29.53 -0.48 27.08
N VAL A 551 29.90 0.50 26.27
CA VAL A 551 29.53 1.91 26.48
C VAL A 551 28.29 2.33 25.64
N SER A 552 27.58 1.37 25.06
CA SER A 552 26.36 1.57 24.29
C SER A 552 26.48 2.51 23.07
N CYS A 553 27.67 2.68 22.52
CA CYS A 553 27.95 3.64 21.44
C CYS A 553 27.34 3.28 20.07
N GLY A 554 26.88 2.03 19.87
CA GLY A 554 26.26 1.57 18.62
C GLY A 554 27.22 1.30 17.44
N ARG A 555 28.50 1.65 17.53
CA ARG A 555 29.47 1.51 16.41
C ARG A 555 29.59 0.09 15.87
N CYS A 556 29.46 -0.93 16.72
CA CYS A 556 29.45 -2.33 16.30
C CYS A 556 28.24 -2.66 15.39
N ALA A 557 27.08 -2.07 15.66
CA ALA A 557 25.89 -2.23 14.83
C ALA A 557 26.02 -1.49 13.48
N GLU A 558 26.56 -0.26 13.48
CA GLU A 558 26.80 0.52 12.26
C GLU A 558 27.80 -0.15 11.31
N THR A 559 28.81 -0.84 11.85
CA THR A 559 29.84 -1.48 11.04
C THR A 559 29.50 -2.91 10.62
N CYS A 560 28.41 -3.49 11.15
CA CYS A 560 28.02 -4.87 10.87
C CYS A 560 27.47 -5.01 9.45
N PRO A 561 28.12 -5.80 8.55
CA PRO A 561 27.69 -5.87 7.15
C PRO A 561 26.46 -6.76 6.90
N THR A 562 26.05 -7.56 7.89
CA THR A 562 24.97 -8.54 7.73
C THR A 562 23.78 -8.30 8.67
N GLY A 563 23.88 -7.30 9.55
CA GLY A 563 22.87 -7.07 10.59
C GLY A 563 22.83 -8.15 11.67
N ALA A 564 23.95 -8.84 11.88
CA ALA A 564 24.12 -9.67 13.10
C ALA A 564 24.11 -8.81 14.37
N LEU A 565 24.45 -7.54 14.22
CA LEU A 565 24.29 -6.51 15.23
C LEU A 565 23.45 -5.39 14.62
N MET A 566 22.36 -5.02 15.28
CA MET A 566 21.43 -4.00 14.79
C MET A 566 21.07 -3.02 15.90
N PRO A 567 20.85 -1.74 15.56
CA PRO A 567 20.27 -0.82 16.52
C PRO A 567 18.82 -1.20 16.81
N LYS A 568 18.42 -1.19 18.08
CA LYS A 568 17.02 -1.33 18.46
C LYS A 568 16.27 -0.02 18.21
N PRO A 569 15.01 -0.06 17.72
CA PRO A 569 14.15 1.11 17.73
C PRO A 569 13.98 1.57 19.19
N ARG A 570 14.15 2.86 19.42
CA ARG A 570 14.09 3.44 20.76
C ARG A 570 12.76 4.19 20.94
N ILE A 571 12.12 3.93 22.05
CA ILE A 571 11.17 4.85 22.67
C ILE A 571 11.89 5.40 23.90
N LEU A 572 12.25 6.68 23.87
CA LEU A 572 12.86 7.33 25.00
C LEU A 572 11.73 7.74 25.95
N GLU A 573 11.62 7.06 27.09
CA GLU A 573 10.57 7.36 28.07
C GLU A 573 10.93 8.56 28.96
N LYS A 574 12.23 8.73 29.25
CA LYS A 574 12.75 9.80 30.07
C LYS A 574 14.21 10.08 29.77
N TYR A 575 14.58 11.34 29.68
CA TYR A 575 15.95 11.79 29.57
C TYR A 575 16.17 13.02 30.47
N GLU A 576 17.06 12.92 31.44
CA GLU A 576 17.33 13.99 32.42
C GLU A 576 18.78 14.44 32.29
N VAL A 577 18.98 15.74 32.26
CA VAL A 577 20.30 16.38 32.35
C VAL A 577 20.41 17.11 33.70
N ASP A 578 21.44 16.75 34.49
CA ASP A 578 21.78 17.45 35.74
C ASP A 578 22.60 18.71 35.42
N GLU A 579 21.91 19.81 35.18
CA GLU A 579 22.53 21.10 34.87
C GLU A 579 23.40 21.65 35.99
N SER A 580 23.21 21.21 37.24
CA SER A 580 24.10 21.59 38.35
C SER A 580 25.55 21.11 38.14
N ARG A 581 25.76 20.17 37.24
CA ARG A 581 27.06 19.60 36.84
C ARG A 581 27.46 19.96 35.42
N CYS A 582 26.56 20.58 34.69
CA CYS A 582 26.78 20.96 33.32
C CYS A 582 27.64 22.23 33.25
N ILE A 583 28.75 22.21 32.54
CA ILE A 583 29.62 23.35 32.29
C ILE A 583 29.39 23.95 30.90
N LEU A 584 28.32 23.57 30.22
CA LEU A 584 27.92 24.00 28.86
C LEU A 584 29.05 23.87 27.82
N CYS A 585 29.85 22.82 27.92
CA CYS A 585 30.99 22.59 27.02
C CYS A 585 30.62 22.01 25.64
N GLY A 586 29.37 21.62 25.40
CA GLY A 586 28.92 21.05 24.12
C GLY A 586 29.37 19.61 23.82
N ILE A 587 30.27 19.02 24.63
CA ILE A 587 30.84 17.68 24.35
C ILE A 587 29.76 16.61 24.22
N CYS A 588 28.66 16.68 25.00
CA CYS A 588 27.56 15.72 24.88
C CYS A 588 26.80 15.86 23.55
N VAL A 589 26.73 17.06 23.00
CA VAL A 589 26.12 17.35 21.69
C VAL A 589 27.03 16.79 20.60
N ASP A 590 28.31 17.13 20.60
CA ASP A 590 29.31 16.67 19.64
C ASP A 590 29.52 15.14 19.70
N ALA A 591 29.40 14.54 20.88
CA ALA A 591 29.57 13.11 21.07
C ALA A 591 28.30 12.30 20.84
N CYS A 592 27.17 12.93 20.59
CA CYS A 592 25.91 12.22 20.34
C CYS A 592 25.91 11.58 18.95
N PRO A 593 26.00 10.24 18.84
CA PRO A 593 26.08 9.58 17.54
C PRO A 593 24.76 9.63 16.74
N TYR A 594 23.71 10.24 17.30
CA TYR A 594 22.36 10.26 16.75
C TYR A 594 21.83 11.66 16.51
N ASP A 595 22.64 12.72 16.69
CA ASP A 595 22.22 14.12 16.66
C ASP A 595 20.96 14.39 17.51
N ALA A 596 20.77 13.60 18.57
CA ALA A 596 19.60 13.69 19.46
C ALA A 596 19.71 14.81 20.48
N LEU A 597 20.91 15.36 20.68
CA LEU A 597 21.16 16.47 21.57
C LEU A 597 21.54 17.70 20.74
N ARG A 598 20.98 18.85 21.08
CA ARG A 598 21.29 20.14 20.46
C ARG A 598 21.49 21.18 21.55
N ASP A 599 22.28 22.19 21.25
CA ASP A 599 22.43 23.32 22.14
C ASP A 599 21.12 24.11 22.21
N GLY A 600 20.64 24.34 23.45
CA GLY A 600 19.48 25.16 23.69
C GLY A 600 19.80 26.66 23.56
N ALA A 601 18.76 27.47 23.37
CA ALA A 601 18.89 28.93 23.22
C ALA A 601 18.93 29.71 24.55
N ASP A 602 18.68 29.06 25.70
CA ASP A 602 18.63 29.70 27.00
C ASP A 602 19.98 29.80 27.67
N ILE A 603 20.33 31.00 28.13
CA ILE A 603 21.66 31.33 28.69
C ILE A 603 21.61 31.51 30.22
N GLU A 604 20.44 31.66 30.85
CA GLU A 604 20.32 31.87 32.30
C GLU A 604 19.77 30.63 33.01
N LEU A 605 20.66 29.90 33.67
CA LEU A 605 20.35 28.75 34.52
C LEU A 605 20.77 29.08 35.97
N SER A 606 19.90 29.81 36.70
CA SER A 606 20.13 30.05 38.14
C SER A 606 19.02 29.36 38.93
N HIS A 607 19.42 28.42 39.78
CA HIS A 607 18.52 27.62 40.61
C HIS A 607 18.83 27.77 42.09
N THR A 608 17.81 27.70 42.91
CA THR A 608 17.91 27.87 44.37
C THR A 608 18.18 26.55 45.10
N SER A 609 17.98 25.41 44.41
CA SER A 609 18.25 24.09 44.97
C SER A 609 18.87 23.16 43.93
N ARG A 610 19.54 22.10 44.38
CA ARG A 610 20.20 21.11 43.50
C ARG A 610 19.23 20.24 42.73
N SER A 611 17.98 20.16 43.16
CA SER A 611 16.94 19.38 42.48
C SER A 611 16.22 20.14 41.36
N GLU A 612 16.34 21.46 41.29
CA GLU A 612 15.72 22.30 40.27
C GLU A 612 16.40 22.17 38.89
N PRO A 613 17.75 22.04 38.81
CA PRO A 613 18.43 21.93 37.50
C PRO A 613 18.36 20.56 36.84
N MET A 614 17.43 19.71 37.24
CA MET A 614 17.13 18.48 36.54
C MET A 614 16.09 18.74 35.46
N ILE A 615 16.54 18.78 34.20
CA ILE A 615 15.66 18.99 33.06
C ILE A 615 15.29 17.63 32.43
N ASP A 616 14.01 17.39 32.37
CA ASP A 616 13.46 16.29 31.57
C ASP A 616 13.24 16.79 30.12
N LEU A 617 14.13 16.37 29.22
CA LEU A 617 14.06 16.77 27.81
C LEU A 617 12.78 16.28 27.11
N MET A 618 12.12 15.26 27.66
CA MET A 618 10.81 14.83 27.13
C MET A 618 9.72 15.86 27.46
N SER A 619 9.80 16.50 28.64
CA SER A 619 8.87 17.58 28.98
C SER A 619 9.13 18.85 28.18
N LEU A 620 10.40 19.20 27.90
CA LEU A 620 10.75 20.28 26.99
C LEU A 620 10.26 20.05 25.58
N SER A 621 10.45 18.84 25.05
CA SER A 621 9.95 18.50 23.71
C SER A 621 8.42 18.52 23.64
N ALA A 622 7.72 18.28 24.75
CA ALA A 622 6.27 18.43 24.85
C ALA A 622 5.84 19.90 24.86
N VAL A 623 6.60 20.76 25.55
CA VAL A 623 6.35 22.24 25.59
C VAL A 623 6.60 22.86 24.20
N GLU A 624 7.66 22.47 23.51
CA GLU A 624 7.89 22.89 22.12
C GLU A 624 6.79 22.39 21.19
N ARG A 625 6.30 21.18 21.38
CA ARG A 625 5.13 20.65 20.65
C ARG A 625 3.87 21.44 20.98
N GLU A 626 3.62 21.85 22.22
CA GLU A 626 2.47 22.68 22.56
C GLU A 626 2.54 24.07 21.94
N THR A 627 3.72 24.65 21.76
CA THR A 627 3.89 25.94 21.07
C THR A 627 3.81 25.84 19.56
N GLU A 628 4.20 24.72 18.96
CA GLU A 628 3.99 24.40 17.53
C GLU A 628 2.56 23.90 17.24
N VAL A 629 1.94 23.23 18.19
CA VAL A 629 0.60 22.59 18.08
C VAL A 629 -0.56 23.61 18.20
N THR A 630 -0.32 24.92 18.29
CA THR A 630 -1.40 25.90 18.08
C THR A 630 -1.97 25.92 16.66
N TYR A 631 -1.58 24.96 15.80
CA TYR A 631 -2.07 24.83 14.43
C TYR A 631 -2.72 23.48 14.13
N ILE A 632 -3.58 23.03 15.00
CA ILE A 632 -4.44 21.90 14.65
C ILE A 632 -5.54 22.40 13.74
N ALA A 633 -5.32 22.26 12.45
CA ALA A 633 -6.40 22.39 11.48
C ALA A 633 -7.39 21.24 11.69
N ARG A 634 -8.59 21.57 12.11
CA ARG A 634 -9.69 20.61 12.14
C ARG A 634 -10.01 20.17 10.70
N GLU A 635 -10.57 18.99 10.54
CA GLU A 635 -11.00 18.39 9.26
C GLU A 635 -11.62 19.44 8.29
N ARG A 636 -12.44 20.34 8.80
CA ARG A 636 -13.05 21.42 8.03
C ARG A 636 -12.02 22.37 7.41
N ASP A 637 -10.99 22.74 8.15
CA ASP A 637 -9.95 23.66 7.72
C ASP A 637 -9.02 23.02 6.69
N TRP A 638 -8.81 21.70 6.77
CA TRP A 638 -8.04 20.97 5.79
C TRP A 638 -8.73 20.96 4.41
N VAL A 639 -10.01 20.60 4.38
CA VAL A 639 -10.83 20.60 3.17
C VAL A 639 -10.92 22.02 2.57
N GLU A 640 -11.06 23.05 3.41
CA GLU A 640 -11.11 24.45 2.98
C GLU A 640 -9.77 24.92 2.39
N ARG A 641 -8.65 24.56 3.02
CA ARG A 641 -7.32 24.88 2.50
C ARG A 641 -7.01 24.16 1.20
N ALA A 642 -7.37 22.89 1.10
CA ALA A 642 -7.20 22.13 -0.12
C ALA A 642 -8.04 22.69 -1.28
N ALA A 643 -9.29 23.11 -1.00
CA ALA A 643 -10.15 23.79 -1.97
C ALA A 643 -9.60 25.16 -2.37
N ALA A 644 -9.16 25.97 -1.40
CA ALA A 644 -8.56 27.29 -1.66
C ALA A 644 -7.25 27.22 -2.44
N ALA A 645 -6.50 26.10 -2.29
CA ALA A 645 -5.29 25.84 -3.05
C ALA A 645 -5.54 25.29 -4.47
N GLY A 646 -6.81 25.15 -4.88
CA GLY A 646 -7.18 24.56 -6.17
C GLY A 646 -6.90 23.07 -6.28
N ARG A 647 -6.70 22.39 -5.16
CA ARG A 647 -6.30 20.97 -5.08
C ARG A 647 -7.51 20.05 -4.96
N ILE A 648 -8.66 20.60 -4.54
CA ILE A 648 -9.95 19.92 -4.48
C ILE A 648 -10.92 20.73 -5.31
N ILE A 649 -11.62 20.07 -6.19
CA ILE A 649 -12.65 20.69 -7.04
C ILE A 649 -13.93 20.67 -6.23
N ASP A 650 -14.46 21.84 -5.95
CA ASP A 650 -15.76 22.16 -5.37
C ASP A 650 -16.38 21.08 -4.44
N LYS A 651 -16.51 21.41 -3.16
CA LYS A 651 -17.07 20.54 -2.10
C LYS A 651 -18.37 19.81 -2.49
N GLY A 652 -19.18 20.42 -3.37
CA GLY A 652 -20.45 19.84 -3.82
C GLY A 652 -20.30 18.70 -4.83
N ARG A 653 -19.11 18.51 -5.43
CA ARG A 653 -18.86 17.48 -6.46
C ARG A 653 -18.06 16.27 -5.94
N LEU A 654 -17.49 16.38 -4.76
CA LEU A 654 -16.62 15.34 -4.20
C LEU A 654 -17.36 14.37 -3.28
N LEU A 655 -18.45 14.80 -2.68
CA LEU A 655 -19.26 13.93 -1.85
C LEU A 655 -20.19 13.10 -2.76
N PRO A 656 -20.21 11.77 -2.60
CA PRO A 656 -21.27 10.99 -3.22
C PRO A 656 -22.60 11.53 -2.70
N VAL A 657 -23.48 11.90 -3.60
CA VAL A 657 -24.87 12.23 -3.22
C VAL A 657 -25.48 10.93 -2.75
N LEU A 658 -25.64 10.79 -1.44
CA LEU A 658 -26.37 9.67 -0.87
C LEU A 658 -27.77 9.65 -1.51
N PRO A 659 -28.29 8.48 -1.89
CA PRO A 659 -29.66 8.37 -2.38
C PRO A 659 -30.65 9.04 -1.41
N PRO A 660 -31.72 9.65 -1.88
CA PRO A 660 -32.68 10.39 -1.06
C PRO A 660 -33.27 9.62 0.14
N THR A 661 -33.16 8.30 0.13
CA THR A 661 -33.67 7.40 1.17
C THR A 661 -32.82 7.35 2.45
N VAL A 662 -31.61 7.91 2.44
CA VAL A 662 -30.71 7.92 3.62
C VAL A 662 -30.66 9.30 4.30
N ALA A 663 -31.40 10.28 3.80
CA ALA A 663 -31.48 11.65 4.34
C ALA A 663 -32.10 11.77 5.75
N GLY A 664 -32.31 10.67 6.47
CA GLY A 664 -32.87 10.63 7.82
C GLY A 664 -31.85 10.56 8.95
N LEU A 665 -30.58 10.31 8.65
CA LEU A 665 -29.51 10.34 9.67
C LEU A 665 -28.89 11.73 9.69
N SER A 666 -29.52 12.66 10.41
CA SER A 666 -28.92 13.93 10.77
C SER A 666 -27.69 13.62 11.64
N VAL A 667 -26.50 13.91 11.14
CA VAL A 667 -25.34 14.16 11.97
C VAL A 667 -25.74 15.30 12.88
N GLY A 668 -25.92 15.04 14.17
CA GLY A 668 -26.33 16.00 15.15
C GLY A 668 -25.32 17.14 15.20
N ASN A 669 -25.68 18.28 14.67
CA ASN A 669 -25.02 19.55 14.98
C ASN A 669 -25.17 19.77 16.49
N GLY A 670 -24.11 19.52 17.25
CA GLY A 670 -24.00 19.96 18.62
C GLY A 670 -24.10 21.49 18.70
N GLN A 671 -25.31 22.01 18.77
CA GLN A 671 -25.51 23.38 19.21
C GLN A 671 -25.26 23.45 20.71
N SER A 672 -24.19 24.14 21.09
CA SER A 672 -23.95 24.64 22.40
C SER A 672 -25.12 25.54 22.83
N HIS A 673 -25.98 25.08 23.71
CA HIS A 673 -26.78 25.97 24.56
C HIS A 673 -26.00 26.22 25.83
N GLY A 674 -25.42 27.42 25.91
CA GLY A 674 -25.11 28.03 27.16
C GLY A 674 -26.41 28.51 27.83
N ASP A 675 -26.62 28.12 29.07
CA ASP A 675 -27.31 28.93 30.03
C ASP A 675 -26.77 28.60 31.43
N GLY A 676 -26.32 29.64 32.09
CA GLY A 676 -25.84 29.61 33.46
C GLY A 676 -26.99 29.40 34.44
N HIS A 677 -26.64 28.85 35.57
CA HIS A 677 -27.10 29.38 36.86
C HIS A 677 -26.22 28.86 38.02
N ALA A 678 -25.94 29.79 38.87
CA ALA A 678 -25.12 29.72 40.07
C ALA A 678 -25.83 29.02 41.24
N HIS A 679 -25.03 28.83 42.31
CA HIS A 679 -25.33 28.46 43.70
C HIS A 679 -25.45 26.96 43.97
N GLY A 680 -24.78 26.43 44.92
CA GLY A 680 -24.42 26.79 46.24
C GLY A 680 -23.81 25.63 47.01
N ASN A 681 -22.99 25.98 47.92
CA ASN A 681 -22.39 25.35 49.09
C ASN A 681 -22.90 23.98 49.57
N GLY A 682 -21.94 23.18 50.06
CA GLY A 682 -22.22 22.34 51.21
C GLY A 682 -21.29 21.16 51.44
N HIS A 683 -20.31 21.34 52.27
CA HIS A 683 -19.69 20.45 53.25
C HIS A 683 -20.02 18.96 53.25
N GLY A 684 -18.99 18.18 53.48
CA GLY A 684 -19.11 16.92 54.15
C GLY A 684 -17.93 15.95 53.96
N ALA A 685 -17.03 16.00 54.95
CA ALA A 685 -15.96 15.00 55.11
C ALA A 685 -16.53 13.64 55.58
N SER A 686 -15.86 12.54 55.24
CA SER A 686 -15.31 11.56 56.22
C SER A 686 -14.99 10.21 55.54
N HIS A 687 -13.75 9.86 55.69
CA HIS A 687 -13.20 8.62 56.30
C HIS A 687 -13.78 7.26 55.99
N ALA A 688 -12.89 6.41 55.60
CA ALA A 688 -12.46 5.08 56.12
C ALA A 688 -12.51 4.02 55.05
N GLN A 689 -11.38 3.43 54.68
CA GLN A 689 -10.59 2.30 55.20
C GLN A 689 -11.23 0.92 54.99
N HIS A 690 -10.33 0.09 54.45
CA HIS A 690 -10.33 -1.40 54.45
C HIS A 690 -11.24 -2.12 53.41
N GLU A 691 -10.76 -3.01 52.61
CA GLU A 691 -9.71 -4.04 52.56
C GLU A 691 -9.15 -4.18 51.15
#